data_066e58d2a2f20afd9c409dcd80e4d37a
#
_entry.id   066e58d2a2f20afd9c409dcd80e4d37a
#
_cell.length_a   1.000
_cell.length_b   1.000
_cell.length_c   1.000
_cell.angle_alpha   90.00
_cell.angle_beta   90.00
_cell.angle_gamma   90.00
#
_symmetry.space_group_name_H-M   'P 1'
#
loop_
_entity.id
_entity.type
_entity.pdbx_description
1 polymer ?
#
loop_
_entity_poly.entity_id
_entity_poly.type
_entity_poly.pdbx_seq_one_letter_code
_entity_poly.pdbx_strand_id
1 'polypeptide(L)'
;AVGRSNIGPIVASYAVKARTPDGKSSVVDVTALFVGDVKRLRPIDPEGGNTYGGWMTAKADYKKDRSMLTGVTGGKGCVSVVGELSYGTTVSFLGLLDLWKDKPQSIVARRTLRVLGDPERRMRLCDQRLGLAAKAFKRFSDREQEAKTDYYACRRSILDSAGKVRPVVFYVDTAFDASAYAAVERGLLLWNDAFAKIGCKDVVRVEPFPADPAFNDNSLYNNCVRRTGTSNSELYTASWVDPRSGEILGTDIFVPFNFTAAIQKKLLLTLSAADPEARTTQPSARQIADALTAMVARRAASAFGVMPNYAASSAYPTDSLRSPSFTRENGLAASITDDVFYNIVAQPGDRERGVKLVADALGPYDYLAVEWLYKPVPGAVTPHDEVPELRRLLASKEGDPRCFFAQYASGTYDPRVGAGDLGDDLFRSVALQSANLKYVAEHGDGWLSGRDGDYKFREELLTEMVLRVNSLALQLMRYIGGVYMNPVYEGTARPACTAVPREVQRRALREALALTADLGWIDRQGVSKNVYNRVQACEYLQRRIARTLLEKLGTLDLAASKADDPYTADLMAKDLVAWFEERLRSREPLTDHVRNLQQSLLKSTVAAANVKDKPSSGSGSAFALFDGAGSLSDGGDLFPAADAGTLPDMPAERRADDFTPLGAGEVQ
;
A
#
# COMPACT_ATOMS: atom_id res chain seq x y z
N ALA A 1 9.62 7.90 39.43
CA ALA A 1 10.50 8.67 38.53
C ALA A 1 9.93 8.78 37.14
N VAL A 2 9.54 7.64 36.48
CA VAL A 2 8.99 7.62 35.11
C VAL A 2 7.76 8.47 34.96
N GLY A 3 6.79 8.39 35.90
CA GLY A 3 5.56 9.19 35.88
C GLY A 3 5.78 10.70 36.06
N ARG A 4 6.94 11.11 36.63
CA ARG A 4 7.30 12.52 36.78
C ARG A 4 8.03 13.09 35.57
N SER A 5 8.64 12.24 34.74
CA SER A 5 9.40 12.66 33.55
C SER A 5 8.59 12.57 32.25
N ASN A 6 7.42 11.91 32.26
CA ASN A 6 6.53 11.77 31.12
C ASN A 6 5.23 12.52 31.38
N ILE A 7 5.29 13.86 31.34
CA ILE A 7 4.11 14.73 31.45
C ILE A 7 3.57 14.92 30.03
N GLY A 8 2.30 14.51 29.81
CA GLY A 8 1.61 14.79 28.55
C GLY A 8 1.47 16.29 28.30
N PRO A 9 1.51 16.75 27.03
CA PRO A 9 1.29 18.16 26.73
C PRO A 9 -0.15 18.55 27.05
N ILE A 10 -0.34 19.69 27.72
CA ILE A 10 -1.66 20.29 27.89
C ILE A 10 -2.12 20.82 26.52
N VAL A 11 -3.13 20.18 25.93
CA VAL A 11 -3.65 20.54 24.59
C VAL A 11 -4.60 21.73 24.65
N ALA A 12 -5.43 21.79 25.69
CA ALA A 12 -6.38 22.88 25.92
C ALA A 12 -6.78 22.96 27.39
N SER A 13 -7.22 24.12 27.83
CA SER A 13 -7.83 24.36 29.14
C SER A 13 -9.19 24.97 28.97
N TYR A 14 -10.15 24.55 29.82
CA TYR A 14 -11.54 25.00 29.75
C TYR A 14 -12.00 25.50 31.11
N ALA A 15 -12.71 26.63 31.12
CA ALA A 15 -13.35 27.15 32.33
C ALA A 15 -14.53 26.25 32.74
N VAL A 16 -14.59 25.86 34.00
CA VAL A 16 -15.74 25.12 34.55
C VAL A 16 -16.95 26.05 34.58
N LYS A 17 -18.01 25.68 33.88
CA LYS A 17 -19.27 26.46 33.81
C LYS A 17 -20.23 26.06 34.93
N ALA A 18 -20.26 24.78 35.30
CA ALA A 18 -21.10 24.27 36.39
C ALA A 18 -20.48 22.97 36.95
N ARG A 19 -20.99 22.52 38.09
CA ARG A 19 -20.70 21.22 38.68
C ARG A 19 -22.00 20.46 38.89
N THR A 20 -21.94 19.14 38.85
CA THR A 20 -23.09 18.29 39.19
C THR A 20 -23.43 18.46 40.66
N PRO A 21 -24.71 18.23 41.08
CA PRO A 21 -25.15 18.41 42.47
C PRO A 21 -24.33 17.56 43.47
N ASP A 22 -23.82 16.41 43.05
CA ASP A 22 -22.95 15.52 43.84
C ASP A 22 -21.47 15.96 43.86
N GLY A 23 -21.13 17.03 43.11
CA GLY A 23 -19.78 17.58 43.04
C GLY A 23 -18.75 16.70 42.28
N LYS A 24 -19.17 15.54 41.74
CA LYS A 24 -18.26 14.55 41.14
C LYS A 24 -17.91 14.87 39.69
N SER A 25 -18.70 15.68 38.99
CA SER A 25 -18.48 16.04 37.60
C SER A 25 -18.51 17.54 37.38
N SER A 26 -17.74 17.99 36.40
CA SER A 26 -17.70 19.40 35.97
C SER A 26 -18.27 19.53 34.56
N VAL A 27 -19.03 20.60 34.33
CA VAL A 27 -19.53 20.99 33.01
C VAL A 27 -18.61 22.06 32.43
N VAL A 28 -18.08 21.78 31.24
CA VAL A 28 -17.19 22.69 30.51
C VAL A 28 -17.70 22.87 29.09
N ASP A 29 -17.43 24.03 28.50
CA ASP A 29 -17.75 24.29 27.10
C ASP A 29 -16.56 23.91 26.23
N VAL A 30 -16.72 22.81 25.47
CA VAL A 30 -15.72 22.28 24.56
C VAL A 30 -15.99 22.58 23.10
N THR A 31 -16.92 23.47 22.78
CA THR A 31 -17.32 23.83 21.41
C THR A 31 -16.11 24.16 20.55
N ALA A 32 -15.15 24.92 21.09
CA ALA A 32 -13.93 25.30 20.36
C ALA A 32 -13.05 24.12 19.98
N LEU A 33 -13.15 22.97 20.67
CA LEU A 33 -12.43 21.74 20.27
C LEU A 33 -12.98 21.18 18.95
N PHE A 34 -14.29 21.35 18.69
CA PHE A 34 -14.96 20.74 17.54
C PHE A 34 -15.16 21.69 16.37
N VAL A 35 -15.31 23.00 16.60
CA VAL A 35 -15.43 24.04 15.56
C VAL A 35 -14.33 25.08 15.66
N GLY A 36 -13.20 24.76 16.28
CA GLY A 36 -12.01 25.58 16.33
C GLY A 36 -10.91 25.07 15.41
N ASP A 37 -9.90 25.93 15.20
CA ASP A 37 -8.71 25.58 14.44
C ASP A 37 -7.68 24.85 15.33
N VAL A 38 -8.07 23.70 15.86
CA VAL A 38 -7.19 22.88 16.71
C VAL A 38 -6.24 22.07 15.84
N LYS A 39 -4.95 22.39 15.87
CA LYS A 39 -3.92 21.81 14.98
C LYS A 39 -3.98 20.27 14.85
N ARG A 40 -4.19 19.56 15.96
CA ARG A 40 -4.27 18.09 15.97
C ARG A 40 -5.58 17.51 15.42
N LEU A 41 -6.60 18.31 15.24
CA LEU A 41 -7.92 17.89 14.79
C LEU A 41 -8.33 18.54 13.46
N ARG A 42 -7.39 19.19 12.79
CA ARG A 42 -7.64 19.80 11.48
C ARG A 42 -7.93 18.72 10.44
N PRO A 43 -9.01 18.86 9.66
CA PRO A 43 -9.29 17.95 8.56
C PRO A 43 -8.43 18.24 7.31
N ILE A 44 -7.80 19.43 7.25
CA ILE A 44 -6.88 19.84 6.18
C ILE A 44 -5.57 20.27 6.83
N ASP A 45 -4.43 19.91 6.24
CA ASP A 45 -3.16 20.51 6.61
C ASP A 45 -3.11 21.96 6.08
N PRO A 46 -3.03 22.97 6.93
CA PRO A 46 -3.03 24.37 6.50
C PRO A 46 -1.71 24.80 5.86
N GLU A 47 -0.62 24.09 6.16
CA GLU A 47 0.71 24.38 5.60
C GLU A 47 0.91 23.66 4.28
N GLY A 48 -0.12 22.97 3.79
CA GLY A 48 -0.24 22.20 2.57
C GLY A 48 1.07 21.81 1.94
N GLY A 49 1.34 20.51 1.85
CA GLY A 49 2.56 20.03 1.23
C GLY A 49 2.76 20.61 -0.18
N ASN A 50 4.00 20.64 -0.62
CA ASN A 50 4.33 21.02 -1.98
C ASN A 50 3.55 20.15 -2.97
N THR A 51 2.63 20.77 -3.69
CA THR A 51 1.88 20.13 -4.76
C THR A 51 2.61 20.36 -6.09
N TYR A 52 2.54 19.41 -7.01
CA TYR A 52 3.16 19.48 -8.33
C TYR A 52 4.68 19.74 -8.30
N GLY A 53 5.43 18.81 -7.72
CA GLY A 53 6.90 18.81 -7.80
C GLY A 53 7.59 19.97 -7.07
N GLY A 54 6.94 20.57 -6.07
CA GLY A 54 7.51 21.66 -5.28
C GLY A 54 7.30 23.07 -5.83
N TRP A 55 6.59 23.18 -6.96
CA TRP A 55 6.34 24.49 -7.60
C TRP A 55 5.11 25.21 -7.08
N MET A 56 4.18 24.47 -6.50
CA MET A 56 2.94 25.03 -5.97
C MET A 56 2.85 24.78 -4.46
N THR A 57 2.46 25.82 -3.73
CA THR A 57 2.15 25.72 -2.30
C THR A 57 0.69 25.97 -2.09
N ALA A 58 0.05 25.16 -1.26
CA ALA A 58 -1.33 25.37 -0.83
C ALA A 58 -1.36 25.78 0.64
N LYS A 59 -2.17 26.78 0.98
CA LYS A 59 -2.41 27.25 2.34
C LYS A 59 -3.90 27.27 2.60
N ALA A 60 -4.33 26.81 3.77
CA ALA A 60 -5.73 26.84 4.17
C ALA A 60 -5.91 27.64 5.47
N ASP A 61 -6.59 28.78 5.39
CA ASP A 61 -6.89 29.64 6.52
C ASP A 61 -8.30 29.35 7.06
N TYR A 62 -8.40 28.97 8.33
CA TYR A 62 -9.67 28.66 8.99
C TYR A 62 -10.57 29.91 9.10
N LYS A 63 -11.88 29.75 8.80
CA LYS A 63 -12.89 30.81 8.85
C LYS A 63 -13.93 30.51 9.95
N LYS A 64 -13.71 31.05 11.12
CA LYS A 64 -14.56 30.84 12.30
C LYS A 64 -16.01 31.27 12.07
N ASP A 65 -16.20 32.37 11.38
CA ASP A 65 -17.51 32.99 11.07
C ASP A 65 -18.38 32.13 10.14
N ARG A 66 -17.78 31.17 9.45
CA ARG A 66 -18.43 30.24 8.52
C ARG A 66 -18.35 28.77 8.95
N SER A 67 -17.98 28.54 10.20
CA SER A 67 -17.84 27.17 10.76
C SER A 67 -18.86 26.97 11.87
N MET A 68 -19.56 25.84 11.87
CA MET A 68 -20.63 25.56 12.82
C MET A 68 -20.71 24.10 13.24
N LEU A 69 -21.31 23.83 14.38
CA LEU A 69 -21.73 22.48 14.76
C LEU A 69 -23.03 22.15 14.04
N THR A 70 -23.10 20.98 13.43
CA THR A 70 -24.26 20.50 12.69
C THR A 70 -24.93 19.30 13.34
N GLY A 71 -24.24 18.58 14.24
CA GLY A 71 -24.84 17.44 14.93
C GLY A 71 -24.01 16.94 16.10
N VAL A 72 -24.70 16.35 17.06
CA VAL A 72 -24.12 15.63 18.19
C VAL A 72 -24.89 14.34 18.37
N THR A 73 -24.20 13.22 18.35
CA THR A 73 -24.78 11.89 18.59
C THR A 73 -24.08 11.25 19.77
N GLY A 74 -24.83 10.95 20.82
CA GLY A 74 -24.32 10.27 22.01
C GLY A 74 -24.72 8.79 22.01
N GLY A 75 -23.86 7.96 22.58
CA GLY A 75 -24.12 6.55 22.80
C GLY A 75 -23.35 6.04 24.01
N LYS A 76 -23.52 4.78 24.37
CA LYS A 76 -22.87 4.16 25.53
C LYS A 76 -21.34 4.32 25.45
N GLY A 77 -20.79 5.26 26.24
CA GLY A 77 -19.34 5.53 26.32
C GLY A 77 -18.72 6.16 25.07
N CYS A 78 -19.55 6.74 24.18
CA CYS A 78 -19.08 7.36 22.95
C CYS A 78 -19.91 8.59 22.60
N VAL A 79 -19.28 9.67 22.17
CA VAL A 79 -19.92 10.89 21.64
C VAL A 79 -19.28 11.26 20.32
N SER A 80 -20.10 11.39 19.29
CA SER A 80 -19.70 11.88 17.96
C SER A 80 -20.24 13.28 17.75
N VAL A 81 -19.38 14.21 17.39
CA VAL A 81 -19.72 15.60 17.09
C VAL A 81 -19.40 15.88 15.63
N VAL A 82 -20.38 16.39 14.91
CA VAL A 82 -20.24 16.79 13.50
C VAL A 82 -20.19 18.29 13.41
N GLY A 83 -19.18 18.80 12.73
CA GLY A 83 -19.02 20.21 12.43
C GLY A 83 -18.78 20.44 10.96
N GLU A 84 -19.34 21.50 10.42
CA GLU A 84 -18.97 22.05 9.13
C GLU A 84 -17.89 23.10 9.35
N LEU A 85 -16.71 22.86 8.80
CA LEU A 85 -15.54 23.69 8.95
C LEU A 85 -15.22 24.37 7.63
N SER A 86 -15.14 25.68 7.63
CA SER A 86 -14.84 26.48 6.45
C SER A 86 -13.40 26.99 6.48
N TYR A 87 -12.76 26.93 5.31
CA TYR A 87 -11.42 27.41 5.07
C TYR A 87 -11.38 28.31 3.83
N GLY A 88 -10.47 29.27 3.81
CA GLY A 88 -10.07 29.98 2.60
C GLY A 88 -8.77 29.37 2.08
N THR A 89 -8.80 28.73 0.91
CA THR A 89 -7.63 28.09 0.33
C THR A 89 -6.93 29.02 -0.65
N THR A 90 -5.64 29.25 -0.44
CA THR A 90 -4.76 29.98 -1.34
C THR A 90 -3.77 29.02 -1.95
N VAL A 91 -3.62 29.04 -3.27
CA VAL A 91 -2.60 28.27 -3.98
C VAL A 91 -1.68 29.23 -4.72
N SER A 92 -0.39 29.13 -4.43
CA SER A 92 0.64 30.00 -4.98
C SER A 92 1.67 29.22 -5.78
N PHE A 93 2.09 29.76 -6.91
CA PHE A 93 3.19 29.23 -7.70
C PHE A 93 4.51 29.82 -7.18
N LEU A 94 5.45 28.96 -6.81
CA LEU A 94 6.74 29.31 -6.19
C LEU A 94 6.62 30.19 -4.93
N GLY A 95 5.46 30.23 -4.30
CA GLY A 95 5.20 31.14 -3.18
C GLY A 95 5.15 32.63 -3.55
N LEU A 96 5.23 32.98 -4.85
CA LEU A 96 5.33 34.36 -5.35
C LEU A 96 4.09 34.83 -6.09
N LEU A 97 3.38 33.94 -6.77
CA LEU A 97 2.21 34.26 -7.58
C LEU A 97 1.02 33.43 -7.11
N ASP A 98 0.01 34.10 -6.55
CA ASP A 98 -1.24 33.44 -6.19
C ASP A 98 -2.03 33.08 -7.44
N LEU A 99 -2.19 31.78 -7.72
CA LEU A 99 -3.06 31.27 -8.79
C LEU A 99 -4.53 31.44 -8.44
N TRP A 100 -4.86 31.25 -7.16
CA TRP A 100 -6.11 31.69 -6.55
C TRP A 100 -5.89 32.00 -5.07
N LYS A 101 -6.68 32.92 -4.56
CA LYS A 101 -6.57 33.43 -3.19
C LYS A 101 -7.90 33.30 -2.47
N ASP A 102 -7.83 32.83 -1.21
CA ASP A 102 -8.99 32.73 -0.30
C ASP A 102 -10.22 32.04 -0.92
N LYS A 103 -9.99 31.02 -1.79
CA LYS A 103 -11.08 30.24 -2.38
C LYS A 103 -11.82 29.49 -1.27
N PRO A 104 -13.14 29.71 -1.09
CA PRO A 104 -13.88 29.07 -0.01
C PRO A 104 -13.97 27.55 -0.22
N GLN A 105 -13.71 26.82 0.84
CA GLN A 105 -13.84 25.37 0.92
C GLN A 105 -14.47 24.99 2.26
N SER A 106 -15.56 24.23 2.24
CA SER A 106 -16.19 23.70 3.45
C SER A 106 -15.98 22.19 3.54
N ILE A 107 -15.71 21.71 4.73
CA ILE A 107 -15.49 20.30 5.04
C ILE A 107 -16.39 19.91 6.20
N VAL A 108 -17.15 18.83 6.03
CA VAL A 108 -17.86 18.18 7.11
C VAL A 108 -16.91 17.27 7.85
N ALA A 109 -16.56 17.64 9.08
CA ALA A 109 -15.66 16.86 9.93
C ALA A 109 -16.45 16.24 11.08
N ARG A 110 -16.29 14.92 11.26
CA ARG A 110 -16.81 14.20 12.41
C ARG A 110 -15.66 13.85 13.36
N ARG A 111 -15.85 14.17 14.63
CA ARG A 111 -14.89 13.85 15.69
C ARG A 111 -15.60 13.06 16.76
N THR A 112 -15.07 11.89 17.06
CA THR A 112 -15.67 10.96 18.02
C THR A 112 -14.77 10.82 19.23
N LEU A 113 -15.35 11.02 20.42
CA LEU A 113 -14.73 10.74 21.70
C LEU A 113 -15.27 9.42 22.23
N ARG A 114 -14.39 8.54 22.67
CA ARG A 114 -14.72 7.26 23.29
C ARG A 114 -14.08 7.16 24.66
N VAL A 115 -14.87 6.77 25.66
CA VAL A 115 -14.34 6.40 26.98
C VAL A 115 -13.63 5.07 26.84
N LEU A 116 -12.34 5.03 27.17
CA LEU A 116 -11.55 3.82 27.19
C LEU A 116 -11.71 3.15 28.55
N GLY A 117 -12.21 1.91 28.55
CA GLY A 117 -12.23 1.04 29.73
C GLY A 117 -10.81 0.57 30.13
N ASP A 118 -10.71 -0.28 31.12
CA ASP A 118 -9.47 -0.97 31.41
C ASP A 118 -9.10 -1.90 30.26
N PRO A 119 -7.79 -1.98 29.89
CA PRO A 119 -7.35 -2.88 28.84
C PRO A 119 -7.65 -4.33 29.24
N GLU A 120 -8.63 -4.95 28.59
CA GLU A 120 -9.03 -6.34 28.86
C GLU A 120 -8.00 -7.36 28.38
N ARG A 121 -7.03 -6.92 27.61
CA ARG A 121 -6.16 -7.80 26.86
C ARG A 121 -4.69 -7.67 27.26
N ARG A 122 -4.02 -8.83 27.34
CA ARG A 122 -2.56 -8.88 27.48
C ARG A 122 -1.90 -8.41 26.17
N MET A 123 -0.99 -7.42 26.27
CA MET A 123 -0.14 -7.00 25.16
C MET A 123 0.75 -8.17 24.70
N ARG A 124 1.15 -8.18 23.45
CA ARG A 124 2.07 -9.17 22.85
C ARG A 124 3.21 -8.44 22.15
N LEU A 125 4.45 -8.85 22.40
CA LEU A 125 5.61 -8.28 21.74
C LEU A 125 5.59 -8.60 20.24
N CYS A 126 6.04 -7.67 19.42
CA CYS A 126 6.27 -7.90 17.99
C CYS A 126 7.58 -8.64 17.73
N ASP A 127 7.66 -9.26 16.57
CA ASP A 127 8.88 -9.82 16.00
C ASP A 127 9.08 -9.25 14.59
N GLN A 128 10.29 -8.80 14.28
CA GLN A 128 10.60 -8.16 12.98
C GLN A 128 10.44 -9.10 11.78
N ARG A 129 10.32 -10.42 12.00
CA ARG A 129 10.05 -11.41 10.95
C ARG A 129 8.60 -11.42 10.50
N LEU A 130 7.73 -10.65 11.16
CA LEU A 130 6.31 -10.52 10.84
C LEU A 130 5.92 -9.06 10.65
N GLY A 131 5.09 -8.81 9.65
CA GLY A 131 4.45 -7.52 9.41
C GLY A 131 3.24 -7.32 10.31
N LEU A 132 3.46 -6.70 11.45
CA LEU A 132 2.42 -6.45 12.43
C LEU A 132 2.32 -4.95 12.73
N ALA A 133 1.10 -4.43 12.77
CA ALA A 133 0.88 -3.09 13.29
C ALA A 133 1.33 -3.04 14.76
N ALA A 134 2.08 -2.02 15.15
CA ALA A 134 2.72 -1.96 16.46
C ALA A 134 2.59 -0.61 17.15
N LYS A 135 2.66 -0.64 18.49
CA LYS A 135 2.86 0.52 19.35
C LYS A 135 4.17 0.38 20.09
N ALA A 136 4.94 1.48 20.12
CA ALA A 136 6.22 1.53 20.81
C ALA A 136 6.04 2.06 22.25
N PHE A 137 6.67 1.40 23.20
CA PHE A 137 6.69 1.83 24.58
C PHE A 137 8.12 1.86 25.12
N LYS A 138 8.46 2.89 25.86
CA LYS A 138 9.75 2.95 26.57
C LYS A 138 9.68 2.09 27.82
N ARG A 139 10.58 1.11 27.91
CA ARG A 139 10.76 0.27 29.08
C ARG A 139 11.98 0.74 29.88
N PHE A 140 11.78 0.94 31.17
CA PHE A 140 12.82 1.28 32.13
C PHE A 140 12.99 0.10 33.10
N SER A 141 14.20 -0.31 33.32
CA SER A 141 14.55 -1.40 34.25
C SER A 141 15.74 -1.00 35.12
N ASP A 142 15.67 -1.32 36.39
CA ASP A 142 16.78 -1.07 37.31
C ASP A 142 18.04 -1.88 36.97
N ARG A 143 17.89 -2.94 36.17
CA ARG A 143 18.99 -3.78 35.68
C ARG A 143 19.64 -3.25 34.40
N GLU A 144 18.92 -2.39 33.67
CA GLU A 144 19.36 -1.84 32.40
C GLU A 144 19.66 -0.35 32.59
N GLN A 145 20.83 0.08 32.18
CA GLN A 145 21.30 1.47 32.35
C GLN A 145 20.71 2.42 31.32
N GLU A 146 19.87 1.92 30.39
CA GLU A 146 19.23 2.68 29.31
C GLU A 146 17.74 2.38 29.20
N ALA A 147 16.98 3.32 28.59
CA ALA A 147 15.60 3.11 28.23
C ALA A 147 15.51 2.31 26.93
N LYS A 148 15.00 1.08 26.98
CA LYS A 148 14.74 0.25 25.80
C LYS A 148 13.35 0.51 25.25
N THR A 149 13.19 0.34 23.95
CA THR A 149 11.88 0.43 23.28
C THR A 149 11.37 -0.98 23.01
N ASP A 150 10.24 -1.32 23.59
CA ASP A 150 9.50 -2.54 23.29
C ASP A 150 8.37 -2.19 22.30
N TYR A 151 8.19 -3.02 21.27
CA TYR A 151 7.13 -2.89 20.29
C TYR A 151 6.05 -3.92 20.55
N TYR A 152 4.83 -3.49 20.79
CA TYR A 152 3.70 -4.34 21.07
C TYR A 152 2.72 -4.36 19.91
N ALA A 153 2.29 -5.56 19.50
CA ALA A 153 1.40 -5.77 18.38
C ALA A 153 0.02 -5.17 18.62
N CYS A 154 -0.47 -4.41 17.67
CA CYS A 154 -1.86 -4.01 17.62
C CYS A 154 -2.71 -5.23 17.21
N ARG A 155 -3.72 -5.56 18.01
CA ARG A 155 -4.61 -6.72 17.76
C ARG A 155 -5.94 -6.54 18.47
N ARG A 156 -6.94 -7.33 18.12
CA ARG A 156 -8.27 -7.31 18.78
C ARG A 156 -8.34 -8.23 19.99
N SER A 157 -9.27 -7.95 20.89
CA SER A 157 -9.70 -8.89 21.91
C SER A 157 -10.77 -9.81 21.32
N ILE A 158 -10.36 -10.98 20.82
CA ILE A 158 -11.26 -11.98 20.23
C ILE A 158 -11.77 -13.04 21.22
N LEU A 159 -11.24 -13.04 22.43
CA LEU A 159 -11.67 -13.94 23.52
C LEU A 159 -12.05 -13.09 24.74
N ASP A 160 -13.09 -13.50 25.45
CA ASP A 160 -13.43 -12.96 26.76
C ASP A 160 -12.56 -13.56 27.87
N SER A 161 -12.79 -13.14 29.11
CA SER A 161 -12.06 -13.64 30.29
C SER A 161 -12.25 -15.14 30.56
N ALA A 162 -13.32 -15.74 30.04
CA ALA A 162 -13.61 -17.17 30.14
C ALA A 162 -13.04 -17.97 28.95
N GLY A 163 -12.34 -17.32 28.00
CA GLY A 163 -11.81 -17.94 26.80
C GLY A 163 -12.84 -18.20 25.71
N LYS A 164 -14.05 -17.67 25.83
CA LYS A 164 -15.09 -17.78 24.80
C LYS A 164 -14.86 -16.74 23.70
N VAL A 165 -15.10 -17.13 22.45
CA VAL A 165 -14.99 -16.24 21.30
C VAL A 165 -15.94 -15.05 21.42
N ARG A 166 -15.37 -13.85 21.30
CA ARG A 166 -16.07 -12.57 21.15
C ARG A 166 -16.02 -12.20 19.67
N PRO A 167 -17.15 -12.28 18.94
CA PRO A 167 -17.17 -12.00 17.51
C PRO A 167 -16.80 -10.56 17.19
N VAL A 168 -16.05 -10.38 16.10
CA VAL A 168 -15.82 -9.11 15.45
C VAL A 168 -16.87 -8.94 14.38
N VAL A 169 -17.88 -8.11 14.65
CA VAL A 169 -18.98 -7.87 13.72
C VAL A 169 -18.63 -6.72 12.80
N PHE A 170 -18.75 -6.94 11.50
CA PHE A 170 -18.68 -5.90 10.48
C PHE A 170 -20.08 -5.59 9.97
N TYR A 171 -20.48 -4.34 10.09
CA TYR A 171 -21.73 -3.84 9.55
C TYR A 171 -21.51 -3.30 8.15
N VAL A 172 -22.29 -3.75 7.18
CA VAL A 172 -22.18 -3.38 5.77
C VAL A 172 -23.26 -2.39 5.40
N ASP A 173 -22.86 -1.29 4.76
CA ASP A 173 -23.73 -0.21 4.32
C ASP A 173 -24.82 -0.72 3.36
N THR A 174 -26.04 -0.24 3.53
CA THR A 174 -27.19 -0.57 2.68
C THR A 174 -27.10 0.00 1.27
N ALA A 175 -26.12 0.84 0.99
CA ALA A 175 -25.81 1.33 -0.36
C ALA A 175 -25.14 0.28 -1.27
N PHE A 176 -24.76 -0.89 -0.75
CA PHE A 176 -24.32 -2.02 -1.55
C PHE A 176 -25.51 -2.79 -2.12
N ASP A 177 -25.47 -3.11 -3.41
CA ASP A 177 -26.40 -4.08 -3.99
C ASP A 177 -26.12 -5.50 -3.47
N ALA A 178 -27.05 -6.43 -3.73
CA ALA A 178 -26.93 -7.79 -3.21
C ALA A 178 -25.65 -8.53 -3.65
N SER A 179 -25.17 -8.29 -4.88
CA SER A 179 -23.96 -8.92 -5.41
C SER A 179 -22.71 -8.37 -4.73
N ALA A 180 -22.64 -7.06 -4.57
CA ALA A 180 -21.54 -6.39 -3.89
C ALA A 180 -21.54 -6.71 -2.38
N TYR A 181 -22.71 -6.78 -1.74
CA TYR A 181 -22.82 -7.23 -0.35
C TYR A 181 -22.24 -8.63 -0.18
N ALA A 182 -22.66 -9.59 -1.00
CA ALA A 182 -22.16 -10.96 -0.94
C ALA A 182 -20.65 -11.06 -1.19
N ALA A 183 -20.09 -10.18 -2.05
CA ALA A 183 -18.66 -10.12 -2.29
C ALA A 183 -17.89 -9.57 -1.07
N VAL A 184 -18.40 -8.51 -0.43
CA VAL A 184 -17.86 -7.95 0.82
C VAL A 184 -17.87 -9.00 1.91
N GLU A 185 -19.03 -9.68 2.10
CA GLU A 185 -19.19 -10.73 3.09
C GLU A 185 -18.19 -11.86 2.89
N ARG A 186 -18.05 -12.40 1.66
CA ARG A 186 -17.04 -13.42 1.35
C ARG A 186 -15.64 -12.97 1.71
N GLY A 187 -15.25 -11.74 1.33
CA GLY A 187 -13.91 -11.22 1.59
C GLY A 187 -13.58 -11.12 3.09
N LEU A 188 -14.55 -10.69 3.90
CA LEU A 188 -14.40 -10.62 5.35
C LEU A 188 -14.33 -12.01 5.98
N LEU A 189 -15.21 -12.92 5.57
CA LEU A 189 -15.33 -14.26 6.16
C LEU A 189 -14.13 -15.17 5.86
N LEU A 190 -13.32 -14.89 4.82
CA LEU A 190 -12.06 -15.62 4.57
C LEU A 190 -11.15 -15.68 5.81
N TRP A 191 -11.14 -14.63 6.63
CA TRP A 191 -10.30 -14.59 7.83
C TRP A 191 -10.71 -15.62 8.90
N ASN A 192 -11.95 -16.11 8.88
CA ASN A 192 -12.37 -17.19 9.77
C ASN A 192 -11.59 -18.48 9.57
N ASP A 193 -11.06 -18.73 8.36
CA ASP A 193 -10.21 -19.91 8.10
C ASP A 193 -8.92 -19.86 8.92
N ALA A 194 -8.32 -18.67 9.04
CA ALA A 194 -7.12 -18.48 9.86
C ALA A 194 -7.41 -18.63 11.36
N PHE A 195 -8.51 -18.08 11.83
CA PHE A 195 -8.93 -18.22 13.22
C PHE A 195 -9.34 -19.66 13.57
N ALA A 196 -9.97 -20.38 12.65
CA ALA A 196 -10.32 -21.79 12.85
C ALA A 196 -9.08 -22.67 13.08
N LYS A 197 -7.96 -22.38 12.42
CA LYS A 197 -6.69 -23.12 12.61
C LYS A 197 -6.09 -22.96 14.02
N ILE A 198 -6.45 -21.92 14.74
CA ILE A 198 -6.06 -21.72 16.16
C ILE A 198 -7.16 -22.10 17.14
N GLY A 199 -8.22 -22.77 16.67
CA GLY A 199 -9.32 -23.24 17.51
C GLY A 199 -10.43 -22.23 17.78
N CYS A 200 -10.38 -21.03 17.17
CA CYS A 200 -11.40 -20.00 17.30
C CYS A 200 -12.34 -20.02 16.08
N LYS A 201 -13.60 -20.39 16.27
CA LYS A 201 -14.62 -20.43 15.21
C LYS A 201 -15.50 -19.18 15.26
N ASP A 202 -15.99 -18.76 14.10
CA ASP A 202 -16.96 -17.66 13.93
C ASP A 202 -16.50 -16.34 14.57
N VAL A 203 -15.20 -16.04 14.44
CA VAL A 203 -14.59 -14.80 14.94
C VAL A 203 -15.08 -13.60 14.14
N VAL A 204 -15.19 -13.72 12.82
CA VAL A 204 -15.71 -12.66 11.95
C VAL A 204 -17.17 -12.92 11.64
N ARG A 205 -18.01 -11.91 11.85
CA ARG A 205 -19.42 -11.91 11.45
C ARG A 205 -19.71 -10.71 10.59
N VAL A 206 -20.65 -10.85 9.69
CA VAL A 206 -21.06 -9.79 8.77
C VAL A 206 -22.57 -9.59 8.90
N GLU A 207 -22.99 -8.36 9.09
CA GLU A 207 -24.38 -7.98 9.23
C GLU A 207 -24.66 -6.71 8.40
N PRO A 208 -25.84 -6.52 7.84
CA PRO A 208 -26.22 -5.26 7.22
C PRO A 208 -26.33 -4.16 8.29
N PHE A 209 -26.23 -2.89 7.90
CA PHE A 209 -26.56 -1.79 8.80
C PHE A 209 -27.95 -2.01 9.38
N PRO A 210 -28.10 -2.05 10.73
CA PRO A 210 -29.38 -2.20 11.37
C PRO A 210 -30.35 -1.08 10.97
N ALA A 211 -31.60 -1.43 10.77
CA ALA A 211 -32.68 -0.47 10.54
C ALA A 211 -33.06 0.33 11.81
N ASP A 212 -32.44 0.02 12.94
CA ASP A 212 -32.65 0.71 14.22
C ASP A 212 -32.15 2.16 14.12
N PRO A 213 -33.00 3.18 14.31
CA PRO A 213 -32.59 4.58 14.33
C PRO A 213 -31.52 4.92 15.38
N ALA A 214 -31.38 4.09 16.42
CA ALA A 214 -30.33 4.23 17.43
C ALA A 214 -28.97 3.68 16.98
N PHE A 215 -28.91 2.97 15.86
CA PHE A 215 -27.64 2.50 15.30
C PHE A 215 -26.79 3.68 14.86
N ASN A 216 -25.60 3.80 15.44
CA ASN A 216 -24.62 4.82 15.06
C ASN A 216 -23.48 4.15 14.29
N ASP A 217 -23.53 4.25 12.95
CA ASP A 217 -22.49 3.75 12.04
C ASP A 217 -21.12 4.41 12.31
N ASN A 218 -21.09 5.56 12.97
CA ASN A 218 -19.87 6.31 13.29
C ASN A 218 -19.40 6.09 14.73
N SER A 219 -20.00 5.17 15.44
CA SER A 219 -19.52 4.73 16.75
C SER A 219 -18.21 3.96 16.59
N LEU A 220 -17.19 4.30 17.37
CA LEU A 220 -15.93 3.54 17.42
C LEU A 220 -16.08 2.12 18.02
N TYR A 221 -17.28 1.72 18.39
CA TYR A 221 -17.61 0.34 18.80
C TYR A 221 -18.04 -0.55 17.63
N ASN A 222 -18.38 0.06 16.48
CA ASN A 222 -18.82 -0.63 15.28
C ASN A 222 -17.66 -0.69 14.27
N ASN A 223 -17.57 -1.79 13.54
CA ASN A 223 -16.71 -1.87 12.37
C ASN A 223 -17.64 -1.78 11.16
N CYS A 224 -17.37 -0.88 10.25
CA CYS A 224 -18.26 -0.61 9.13
C CYS A 224 -17.55 -0.81 7.79
N VAL A 225 -18.27 -1.38 6.83
CA VAL A 225 -17.87 -1.33 5.42
C VAL A 225 -18.78 -0.34 4.72
N ARG A 226 -18.20 0.75 4.24
CA ARG A 226 -18.93 1.91 3.75
C ARG A 226 -18.77 2.10 2.26
N ARG A 227 -19.86 2.46 1.61
CA ARG A 227 -19.85 2.93 0.23
C ARG A 227 -19.56 4.44 0.23
N THR A 228 -18.57 4.89 -0.55
CA THR A 228 -18.16 6.31 -0.57
C THR A 228 -18.23 6.91 -1.96
N GLY A 229 -18.81 8.11 -2.07
CA GLY A 229 -18.95 8.88 -3.31
C GLY A 229 -17.73 9.76 -3.57
N THR A 230 -16.54 9.17 -3.73
CA THR A 230 -15.31 9.90 -4.04
C THR A 230 -14.82 9.59 -5.44
N SER A 231 -13.96 10.46 -6.00
CA SER A 231 -13.27 10.21 -7.27
C SER A 231 -12.14 9.17 -7.14
N ASN A 232 -11.74 8.83 -5.92
CA ASN A 232 -10.77 7.76 -5.68
C ASN A 232 -11.35 6.42 -6.16
N SER A 233 -10.50 5.55 -6.69
CA SER A 233 -10.87 4.21 -7.13
C SER A 233 -10.38 3.10 -6.20
N GLU A 234 -9.58 3.43 -5.18
CA GLU A 234 -8.99 2.46 -4.29
C GLU A 234 -9.72 2.32 -2.96
N LEU A 235 -9.84 1.08 -2.48
CA LEU A 235 -10.33 0.82 -1.14
C LEU A 235 -9.28 1.27 -0.12
N TYR A 236 -9.75 1.85 0.99
CA TYR A 236 -8.89 2.21 2.11
C TYR A 236 -9.51 1.83 3.44
N THR A 237 -8.72 1.81 4.50
CA THR A 237 -9.15 1.44 5.85
C THR A 237 -8.75 2.49 6.85
N ALA A 238 -9.55 2.62 7.92
CA ALA A 238 -9.19 3.38 9.10
C ALA A 238 -9.35 2.47 10.32
N SER A 239 -8.31 2.35 11.12
CA SER A 239 -8.33 1.58 12.37
C SER A 239 -8.00 2.46 13.55
N TRP A 240 -8.77 2.32 14.63
CA TRP A 240 -8.55 3.02 15.88
C TRP A 240 -8.00 2.07 16.92
N VAL A 241 -6.94 2.47 17.57
CA VAL A 241 -6.17 1.62 18.47
C VAL A 241 -6.10 2.27 19.85
N ASP A 242 -6.34 1.49 20.92
CA ASP A 242 -6.09 1.94 22.29
C ASP A 242 -4.58 2.14 22.48
N PRO A 243 -4.15 3.37 22.70
CA PRO A 243 -2.75 3.72 22.81
C PRO A 243 -2.03 3.08 23.99
N ARG A 244 -2.78 2.64 25.03
CA ARG A 244 -2.24 2.06 26.27
C ARG A 244 -1.95 0.56 26.12
N SER A 245 -2.63 -0.13 25.19
CA SER A 245 -2.56 -1.59 25.06
C SER A 245 -2.28 -2.10 23.65
N GLY A 246 -2.40 -1.24 22.64
CA GLY A 246 -2.38 -1.68 21.24
C GLY A 246 -3.65 -2.44 20.83
N GLU A 247 -4.74 -2.39 21.61
CA GLU A 247 -5.99 -3.04 21.22
C GLU A 247 -6.66 -2.29 20.07
N ILE A 248 -7.00 -3.00 18.99
CA ILE A 248 -7.77 -2.44 17.88
C ILE A 248 -9.22 -2.33 18.32
N LEU A 249 -9.70 -1.11 18.47
CA LEU A 249 -11.03 -0.79 19.00
C LEU A 249 -12.12 -0.85 17.93
N GLY A 250 -11.78 -0.42 16.71
CA GLY A 250 -12.68 -0.37 15.57
C GLY A 250 -11.91 -0.32 14.28
N THR A 251 -12.54 -0.73 13.17
CA THR A 251 -11.98 -0.63 11.83
C THR A 251 -13.09 -0.39 10.83
N ASP A 252 -12.95 0.66 10.03
CA ASP A 252 -13.81 0.91 8.88
C ASP A 252 -13.08 0.61 7.58
N ILE A 253 -13.80 0.02 6.63
CA ILE A 253 -13.34 -0.21 5.25
C ILE A 253 -14.18 0.67 4.33
N PHE A 254 -13.54 1.49 3.52
CA PHE A 254 -14.19 2.38 2.60
C PHE A 254 -14.06 1.87 1.17
N VAL A 255 -15.19 1.69 0.50
CA VAL A 255 -15.28 1.20 -0.88
C VAL A 255 -15.82 2.33 -1.76
N PRO A 256 -14.96 3.01 -2.53
CA PRO A 256 -15.38 4.07 -3.44
C PRO A 256 -16.35 3.58 -4.52
N PHE A 257 -17.28 4.41 -4.97
CA PHE A 257 -18.13 4.09 -6.13
C PHE A 257 -17.31 3.81 -7.40
N ASN A 258 -16.18 4.48 -7.51
CA ASN A 258 -15.32 4.41 -8.69
C ASN A 258 -14.36 3.20 -8.71
N PHE A 259 -14.44 2.27 -7.74
CA PHE A 259 -13.51 1.12 -7.68
C PHE A 259 -13.57 0.24 -8.95
N THR A 260 -14.72 0.18 -9.63
CA THR A 260 -14.89 -0.57 -10.88
C THR A 260 -14.02 -0.03 -12.02
N ALA A 261 -13.75 1.27 -12.04
CA ALA A 261 -12.87 1.87 -13.04
C ALA A 261 -11.41 1.39 -12.87
N ALA A 262 -10.95 1.19 -11.64
CA ALA A 262 -9.61 0.64 -11.38
C ALA A 262 -9.47 -0.81 -11.88
N ILE A 263 -10.50 -1.64 -11.68
CA ILE A 263 -10.42 -3.05 -12.08
C ILE A 263 -10.64 -3.26 -13.59
N GLN A 264 -11.37 -2.40 -14.26
CA GLN A 264 -11.72 -2.52 -15.67
C GLN A 264 -10.48 -2.63 -16.57
N LYS A 265 -9.59 -1.64 -16.51
CA LYS A 265 -8.35 -1.62 -17.30
C LYS A 265 -7.38 -2.72 -16.85
N LYS A 266 -7.29 -2.94 -15.53
CA LYS A 266 -6.45 -3.97 -14.94
C LYS A 266 -6.84 -5.36 -15.45
N LEU A 267 -8.14 -5.68 -15.47
CA LEU A 267 -8.65 -6.94 -16.04
C LEU A 267 -8.24 -7.13 -17.49
N LEU A 268 -8.49 -6.11 -18.34
CA LEU A 268 -8.18 -6.20 -19.76
C LEU A 268 -6.68 -6.36 -20.00
N LEU A 269 -5.83 -5.61 -19.30
CA LEU A 269 -4.38 -5.69 -19.49
C LEU A 269 -3.76 -6.98 -18.96
N THR A 270 -4.29 -7.52 -17.85
CA THR A 270 -3.62 -8.62 -17.15
C THR A 270 -4.23 -9.98 -17.43
N LEU A 271 -5.54 -10.05 -17.68
CA LEU A 271 -6.23 -11.33 -17.84
C LEU A 271 -6.78 -11.59 -19.23
N SER A 272 -7.00 -10.59 -20.08
CA SER A 272 -7.70 -10.80 -21.37
C SER A 272 -6.97 -11.73 -22.33
N ALA A 273 -5.65 -11.93 -22.17
CA ALA A 273 -4.92 -12.94 -22.91
C ALA A 273 -5.40 -14.36 -22.55
N ALA A 274 -5.58 -14.63 -21.25
CA ALA A 274 -5.97 -15.92 -20.71
C ALA A 274 -7.49 -16.09 -20.53
N ASP A 275 -8.23 -14.98 -20.32
CA ASP A 275 -9.66 -14.98 -20.04
C ASP A 275 -10.44 -14.18 -21.11
N PRO A 276 -11.18 -14.85 -22.00
CA PRO A 276 -12.03 -14.19 -22.98
C PRO A 276 -13.09 -13.25 -22.36
N GLU A 277 -13.56 -13.53 -21.14
CA GLU A 277 -14.55 -12.69 -20.46
C GLU A 277 -13.98 -11.31 -20.07
N ALA A 278 -12.65 -11.20 -19.92
CA ALA A 278 -11.98 -9.92 -19.64
C ALA A 278 -11.81 -9.03 -20.89
N ARG A 279 -12.19 -9.48 -22.10
CA ARG A 279 -12.08 -8.75 -23.39
C ARG A 279 -13.22 -7.77 -23.59
N THR A 280 -13.41 -6.85 -22.66
CA THR A 280 -14.56 -5.93 -22.63
C THR A 280 -14.20 -4.59 -22.00
N THR A 281 -14.99 -3.56 -22.35
CA THR A 281 -14.94 -2.25 -21.67
C THR A 281 -15.74 -2.24 -20.36
N GLN A 282 -16.54 -3.26 -20.08
CA GLN A 282 -17.37 -3.34 -18.88
C GLN A 282 -17.21 -4.72 -18.24
N PRO A 283 -16.56 -4.83 -17.07
CA PRO A 283 -16.45 -6.09 -16.35
C PRO A 283 -17.84 -6.66 -16.00
N SER A 284 -17.96 -7.98 -16.04
CA SER A 284 -19.19 -8.66 -15.62
C SER A 284 -19.41 -8.50 -14.10
N ALA A 285 -20.66 -8.67 -13.66
CA ALA A 285 -20.98 -8.65 -12.22
C ALA A 285 -20.14 -9.67 -11.42
N ARG A 286 -19.85 -10.84 -12.01
CA ARG A 286 -18.96 -11.84 -11.42
C ARG A 286 -17.53 -11.32 -11.26
N GLN A 287 -16.95 -10.73 -12.28
CA GLN A 287 -15.58 -10.17 -12.24
C GLN A 287 -15.46 -9.03 -11.22
N ILE A 288 -16.49 -8.18 -11.13
CA ILE A 288 -16.57 -7.12 -10.12
C ILE A 288 -16.63 -7.73 -8.71
N ALA A 289 -17.47 -8.75 -8.51
CA ALA A 289 -17.62 -9.41 -7.23
C ALA A 289 -16.35 -10.15 -6.80
N ASP A 290 -15.67 -10.84 -7.71
CA ASP A 290 -14.41 -11.54 -7.43
C ASP A 290 -13.30 -10.55 -7.03
N ALA A 291 -13.17 -9.45 -7.78
CA ALA A 291 -12.23 -8.38 -7.44
C ALA A 291 -12.53 -7.74 -6.08
N LEU A 292 -13.80 -7.41 -5.82
CA LEU A 292 -14.22 -6.81 -4.55
C LEU A 292 -13.95 -7.74 -3.37
N THR A 293 -14.19 -9.05 -3.53
CA THR A 293 -13.89 -10.07 -2.52
C THR A 293 -12.39 -10.05 -2.15
N ALA A 294 -11.49 -10.09 -3.15
CA ALA A 294 -10.05 -10.05 -2.92
C ALA A 294 -9.59 -8.72 -2.27
N MET A 295 -10.11 -7.60 -2.78
CA MET A 295 -9.78 -6.26 -2.25
C MET A 295 -10.23 -6.10 -0.79
N VAL A 296 -11.44 -6.56 -0.44
CA VAL A 296 -11.97 -6.50 0.92
C VAL A 296 -11.19 -7.44 1.85
N ALA A 297 -10.89 -8.66 1.41
CA ALA A 297 -10.09 -9.61 2.20
C ALA A 297 -8.72 -9.03 2.55
N ARG A 298 -8.05 -8.40 1.59
CA ARG A 298 -6.79 -7.71 1.79
C ARG A 298 -6.93 -6.56 2.80
N ARG A 299 -7.92 -5.70 2.64
CA ARG A 299 -8.13 -4.55 3.54
C ARG A 299 -8.56 -4.96 4.95
N ALA A 300 -9.26 -6.08 5.10
CA ALA A 300 -9.65 -6.63 6.41
C ALA A 300 -8.45 -7.05 7.28
N ALA A 301 -7.29 -7.33 6.70
CA ALA A 301 -6.06 -7.66 7.42
C ALA A 301 -5.72 -6.64 8.52
N SER A 302 -5.88 -5.35 8.22
CA SER A 302 -5.61 -4.26 9.17
C SER A 302 -6.52 -4.31 10.41
N ALA A 303 -7.74 -4.85 10.28
CA ALA A 303 -8.64 -5.05 11.41
C ALA A 303 -8.12 -6.09 12.41
N PHE A 304 -7.19 -6.92 11.99
CA PHE A 304 -6.56 -7.95 12.79
C PHE A 304 -5.09 -7.67 13.11
N GLY A 305 -4.59 -6.48 12.74
CA GLY A 305 -3.23 -6.06 13.02
C GLY A 305 -2.17 -6.63 12.07
N VAL A 306 -2.58 -7.23 10.96
CA VAL A 306 -1.68 -7.77 9.93
C VAL A 306 -1.42 -6.69 8.89
N MET A 307 -0.15 -6.40 8.63
CA MET A 307 0.30 -5.44 7.61
C MET A 307 0.48 -6.11 6.25
N PRO A 308 0.43 -5.34 5.15
CA PRO A 308 0.73 -5.86 3.82
C PRO A 308 2.13 -6.50 3.73
N ASN A 309 2.19 -7.69 3.12
CA ASN A 309 3.42 -8.43 2.88
C ASN A 309 3.79 -8.43 1.40
N TYR A 310 4.70 -7.56 0.99
CA TYR A 310 5.12 -7.38 -0.40
C TYR A 310 6.19 -8.37 -0.89
N ALA A 311 6.45 -9.42 -0.13
CA ALA A 311 7.30 -10.53 -0.53
C ALA A 311 6.50 -11.82 -0.80
N ALA A 312 5.20 -11.83 -0.52
CA ALA A 312 4.37 -13.03 -0.64
C ALA A 312 4.12 -13.45 -2.10
N SER A 313 4.16 -12.52 -3.04
CA SER A 313 4.09 -12.77 -4.49
C SER A 313 5.25 -13.59 -5.03
N SER A 314 6.45 -13.45 -4.43
CA SER A 314 7.67 -14.14 -4.85
C SER A 314 7.84 -15.54 -4.23
N ALA A 315 6.87 -15.99 -3.45
CA ALA A 315 7.00 -17.23 -2.67
C ALA A 315 6.76 -18.51 -3.47
N TYR A 316 6.10 -18.43 -4.61
CA TYR A 316 5.70 -19.59 -5.40
C TYR A 316 6.46 -19.69 -6.72
N PRO A 317 6.79 -20.93 -7.18
CA PRO A 317 7.42 -21.11 -8.48
C PRO A 317 6.54 -20.57 -9.61
N THR A 318 7.11 -19.72 -10.45
CA THR A 318 6.39 -19.00 -11.51
C THR A 318 5.61 -19.93 -12.43
N ASP A 319 6.22 -21.04 -12.86
CA ASP A 319 5.54 -22.00 -13.75
C ASP A 319 4.44 -22.80 -13.02
N SER A 320 4.52 -22.96 -11.69
CA SER A 320 3.47 -23.62 -10.89
C SER A 320 2.19 -22.79 -10.82
N LEU A 321 2.28 -21.48 -10.95
CA LEU A 321 1.11 -20.57 -11.02
C LEU A 321 0.27 -20.78 -12.29
N ARG A 322 0.75 -21.58 -13.25
CA ARG A 322 0.03 -22.03 -14.44
C ARG A 322 -0.48 -23.47 -14.33
N SER A 323 -0.38 -24.07 -13.15
CA SER A 323 -0.90 -25.40 -12.84
C SER A 323 -2.27 -25.32 -12.18
N PRO A 324 -3.30 -26.01 -12.73
CA PRO A 324 -4.64 -26.05 -12.12
C PRO A 324 -4.67 -26.64 -10.71
N SER A 325 -3.92 -27.71 -10.47
CA SER A 325 -3.84 -28.34 -9.15
C SER A 325 -3.13 -27.45 -8.14
N PHE A 326 -1.99 -26.88 -8.53
CA PHE A 326 -1.22 -26.00 -7.66
C PHE A 326 -2.03 -24.75 -7.23
N THR A 327 -2.62 -24.05 -8.21
CA THR A 327 -3.36 -22.81 -7.90
C THR A 327 -4.64 -23.07 -7.13
N ARG A 328 -5.25 -24.25 -7.27
CA ARG A 328 -6.41 -24.66 -6.45
C ARG A 328 -6.02 -24.89 -4.99
N GLU A 329 -4.87 -25.50 -4.75
CA GLU A 329 -4.39 -25.87 -3.42
C GLU A 329 -3.74 -24.70 -2.68
N ASN A 330 -2.93 -23.90 -3.38
CA ASN A 330 -2.06 -22.89 -2.78
C ASN A 330 -2.52 -21.44 -3.00
N GLY A 331 -3.52 -21.19 -3.87
CA GLY A 331 -3.85 -19.84 -4.31
C GLY A 331 -2.79 -19.23 -5.24
N LEU A 332 -2.69 -17.90 -5.28
CA LEU A 332 -1.77 -17.17 -6.15
C LEU A 332 -0.55 -16.61 -5.44
N ALA A 333 -0.66 -16.31 -4.16
CA ALA A 333 0.42 -15.74 -3.35
C ALA A 333 0.40 -16.33 -1.93
N ALA A 334 1.51 -16.22 -1.23
CA ALA A 334 1.62 -16.72 0.14
C ALA A 334 0.87 -15.87 1.17
N SER A 335 0.34 -14.73 0.78
CA SER A 335 -0.52 -13.86 1.59
C SER A 335 -1.53 -13.13 0.71
N ILE A 336 -2.77 -13.03 1.19
CA ILE A 336 -3.81 -12.17 0.59
C ILE A 336 -3.50 -10.68 0.74
N THR A 337 -2.57 -10.33 1.62
CA THR A 337 -2.19 -8.95 1.89
C THR A 337 -1.21 -8.36 0.88
N ASP A 338 -0.64 -9.18 0.00
CA ASP A 338 0.16 -8.72 -1.13
C ASP A 338 -0.71 -8.06 -2.22
N ASP A 339 -0.10 -7.32 -3.14
CA ASP A 339 -0.80 -6.66 -4.27
C ASP A 339 -1.06 -7.63 -5.44
N VAL A 340 -1.52 -8.83 -5.12
CA VAL A 340 -1.84 -9.89 -6.07
C VAL A 340 -3.33 -10.13 -6.09
N PHE A 341 -4.04 -9.52 -7.04
CA PHE A 341 -5.47 -9.77 -7.26
C PHE A 341 -5.70 -10.78 -8.37
N TYR A 342 -4.82 -10.80 -9.37
CA TYR A 342 -4.96 -11.58 -10.57
C TYR A 342 -3.71 -12.40 -10.89
N ASN A 343 -3.90 -13.54 -11.55
CA ASN A 343 -2.82 -14.37 -12.07
C ASN A 343 -2.25 -13.74 -13.36
N ILE A 344 -1.37 -12.77 -13.17
CA ILE A 344 -0.77 -11.99 -14.25
C ILE A 344 0.20 -12.78 -15.15
N VAL A 345 0.56 -14.01 -14.76
CA VAL A 345 1.42 -14.91 -15.55
C VAL A 345 0.64 -15.97 -16.33
N ALA A 346 -0.69 -16.02 -16.14
CA ALA A 346 -1.55 -16.93 -16.89
C ALA A 346 -1.49 -16.61 -18.39
N GLN A 347 -1.52 -17.66 -19.22
CA GLN A 347 -1.40 -17.57 -20.67
C GLN A 347 -2.68 -18.07 -21.35
N PRO A 348 -2.88 -17.82 -22.63
CA PRO A 348 -3.97 -18.40 -23.41
C PRO A 348 -4.07 -19.93 -23.18
N GLY A 349 -5.29 -20.42 -22.90
CA GLY A 349 -5.57 -21.83 -22.60
C GLY A 349 -5.42 -22.22 -21.12
N ASP A 350 -4.89 -21.36 -20.25
CA ASP A 350 -4.74 -21.67 -18.82
C ASP A 350 -6.09 -21.71 -18.10
N ARG A 351 -7.00 -20.80 -18.43
CA ARG A 351 -8.37 -20.80 -17.89
C ARG A 351 -9.12 -22.10 -18.22
N GLU A 352 -9.05 -22.52 -19.47
CA GLU A 352 -9.73 -23.71 -19.96
C GLU A 352 -9.19 -24.98 -19.28
N ARG A 353 -7.93 -24.98 -18.87
CA ARG A 353 -7.32 -26.05 -18.08
C ARG A 353 -7.72 -26.00 -16.59
N GLY A 354 -8.37 -24.93 -16.15
CA GLY A 354 -8.82 -24.75 -14.77
C GLY A 354 -7.80 -24.06 -13.85
N VAL A 355 -6.83 -23.32 -14.40
CA VAL A 355 -5.93 -22.46 -13.60
C VAL A 355 -6.73 -21.34 -12.96
N LYS A 356 -6.51 -21.09 -11.66
CA LYS A 356 -7.12 -19.94 -10.97
C LYS A 356 -6.55 -18.63 -11.48
N LEU A 357 -7.43 -17.69 -11.76
CA LEU A 357 -7.09 -16.36 -12.29
C LEU A 357 -7.24 -15.24 -11.28
N VAL A 358 -7.88 -15.49 -10.14
CA VAL A 358 -8.17 -14.49 -9.09
C VAL A 358 -7.70 -15.01 -7.73
N ALA A 359 -7.16 -14.13 -6.90
CA ALA A 359 -6.81 -14.42 -5.52
C ALA A 359 -8.10 -14.49 -4.67
N ASP A 360 -8.42 -15.65 -4.14
CA ASP A 360 -9.66 -15.94 -3.42
C ASP A 360 -9.46 -16.70 -2.10
N ALA A 361 -8.23 -16.76 -1.59
CA ALA A 361 -7.87 -17.50 -0.39
C ALA A 361 -6.74 -16.84 0.39
N LEU A 362 -6.71 -17.09 1.70
CA LEU A 362 -5.58 -16.75 2.56
C LEU A 362 -4.38 -17.66 2.25
N GLY A 363 -3.17 -17.10 2.40
CA GLY A 363 -1.93 -17.84 2.23
C GLY A 363 -1.28 -18.30 3.55
N PRO A 364 -0.21 -19.11 3.46
CA PRO A 364 0.53 -19.60 4.63
C PRO A 364 1.03 -18.50 5.57
N TYR A 365 1.41 -17.34 5.03
CA TYR A 365 1.81 -16.20 5.83
C TYR A 365 0.66 -15.62 6.67
N ASP A 366 -0.54 -15.53 6.12
CA ASP A 366 -1.72 -15.01 6.82
C ASP A 366 -2.07 -15.90 8.02
N TYR A 367 -1.99 -17.23 7.83
CA TYR A 367 -2.20 -18.19 8.91
C TYR A 367 -1.14 -18.06 10.01
N LEU A 368 0.14 -17.88 9.64
CA LEU A 368 1.23 -17.68 10.59
C LEU A 368 1.05 -16.36 11.38
N ALA A 369 0.67 -15.28 10.71
CA ALA A 369 0.44 -13.99 11.35
C ALA A 369 -0.71 -14.04 12.36
N VAL A 370 -1.82 -14.71 12.01
CA VAL A 370 -2.95 -14.91 12.91
C VAL A 370 -2.58 -15.84 14.07
N GLU A 371 -1.84 -16.94 13.82
CA GLU A 371 -1.37 -17.82 14.87
C GLU A 371 -0.48 -17.07 15.86
N TRP A 372 0.49 -16.31 15.39
CA TRP A 372 1.32 -15.45 16.23
C TRP A 372 0.51 -14.46 17.04
N LEU A 373 -0.43 -13.75 16.42
CA LEU A 373 -1.17 -12.67 17.08
C LEU A 373 -2.16 -13.19 18.12
N TYR A 374 -2.81 -14.33 17.87
CA TYR A 374 -4.04 -14.69 18.56
C TYR A 374 -4.00 -16.01 19.32
N LYS A 375 -3.13 -16.95 18.96
CA LYS A 375 -3.03 -18.23 19.69
C LYS A 375 -2.55 -17.97 21.13
N PRO A 376 -3.31 -18.39 22.15
CA PRO A 376 -2.90 -18.27 23.53
C PRO A 376 -1.63 -19.09 23.82
N VAL A 377 -0.73 -18.53 24.63
CA VAL A 377 0.44 -19.26 25.16
C VAL A 377 0.13 -19.70 26.58
N PRO A 378 -0.04 -21.00 26.82
CA PRO A 378 -0.40 -21.51 28.14
C PRO A 378 0.66 -21.16 29.21
N GLY A 379 0.20 -20.78 30.39
CA GLY A 379 1.08 -20.47 31.54
C GLY A 379 1.80 -19.11 31.47
N ALA A 380 1.74 -18.39 30.34
CA ALA A 380 2.33 -17.06 30.24
C ALA A 380 1.52 -16.04 31.10
N VAL A 381 2.22 -15.25 31.91
CA VAL A 381 1.63 -14.18 32.73
C VAL A 381 1.91 -12.81 32.15
N THR A 382 3.11 -12.60 31.63
CA THR A 382 3.55 -11.34 31.00
C THR A 382 3.76 -11.53 29.50
N PRO A 383 3.85 -10.43 28.71
CA PRO A 383 4.22 -10.53 27.29
C PRO A 383 5.59 -11.17 27.04
N HIS A 384 6.53 -11.05 27.99
CA HIS A 384 7.86 -11.65 27.87
C HIS A 384 7.84 -13.16 28.07
N ASP A 385 6.90 -13.69 28.84
CA ASP A 385 6.75 -15.14 29.04
C ASP A 385 6.27 -15.84 27.77
N GLU A 386 5.62 -15.13 26.85
CA GLU A 386 5.18 -15.65 25.55
C GLU A 386 6.34 -15.83 24.56
N VAL A 387 7.43 -15.05 24.70
CA VAL A 387 8.51 -14.95 23.71
C VAL A 387 9.16 -16.30 23.37
N PRO A 388 9.49 -17.19 24.33
CA PRO A 388 10.14 -18.47 24.00
C PRO A 388 9.29 -19.35 23.07
N GLU A 389 7.97 -19.43 23.31
CA GLU A 389 7.06 -20.23 22.49
C GLU A 389 6.89 -19.62 21.10
N LEU A 390 6.66 -18.30 21.05
CA LEU A 390 6.49 -17.57 19.80
C LEU A 390 7.77 -17.60 18.95
N ARG A 391 8.95 -17.55 19.55
CA ARG A 391 10.23 -17.74 18.83
C ARG A 391 10.35 -19.16 18.27
N ARG A 392 9.92 -20.20 18.99
CA ARG A 392 9.89 -21.58 18.48
C ARG A 392 8.97 -21.70 17.27
N LEU A 393 7.79 -21.05 17.30
CA LEU A 393 6.89 -21.01 16.15
C LEU A 393 7.59 -20.44 14.92
N LEU A 394 8.25 -19.29 15.02
CA LEU A 394 8.95 -18.69 13.88
C LEU A 394 10.19 -19.49 13.44
N ALA A 395 10.93 -20.07 14.38
CA ALA A 395 12.07 -20.93 14.06
C ALA A 395 11.63 -22.15 13.23
N SER A 396 10.44 -22.71 13.50
CA SER A 396 9.88 -23.83 12.70
C SER A 396 9.53 -23.44 11.25
N LYS A 397 9.49 -22.15 10.94
CA LYS A 397 9.19 -21.59 9.61
C LYS A 397 10.40 -20.94 8.95
N GLU A 398 11.56 -21.01 9.60
CA GLU A 398 12.77 -20.41 9.07
C GLU A 398 13.18 -21.06 7.73
N GLY A 399 13.46 -20.24 6.72
CA GLY A 399 13.80 -20.69 5.38
C GLY A 399 12.61 -21.03 4.47
N ASP A 400 11.38 -21.07 5.00
CA ASP A 400 10.18 -21.23 4.15
C ASP A 400 9.83 -19.87 3.48
N PRO A 401 9.97 -19.76 2.14
CA PRO A 401 9.68 -18.50 1.45
C PRO A 401 8.23 -18.06 1.59
N ARG A 402 7.31 -19.00 1.87
CA ARG A 402 5.89 -18.73 2.06
C ARG A 402 5.58 -18.02 3.38
N CYS A 403 6.54 -18.00 4.30
CA CYS A 403 6.45 -17.35 5.61
C CYS A 403 7.34 -16.10 5.71
N PHE A 404 8.04 -15.75 4.63
CA PHE A 404 8.89 -14.56 4.60
C PHE A 404 8.05 -13.28 4.53
N PHE A 405 8.46 -12.29 5.33
CA PHE A 405 7.83 -10.96 5.35
C PHE A 405 8.80 -9.89 4.92
N ALA A 406 8.34 -8.96 4.09
CA ALA A 406 9.02 -7.71 3.83
C ALA A 406 8.05 -6.56 3.57
N GLN A 407 8.44 -5.37 4.03
CA GLN A 407 7.73 -4.13 3.76
C GLN A 407 8.09 -3.60 2.36
N TYR A 408 7.18 -2.85 1.73
CA TYR A 408 7.39 -2.26 0.39
C TYR A 408 8.71 -1.49 0.26
N ALA A 409 9.08 -0.70 1.27
CA ALA A 409 10.32 0.06 1.28
C ALA A 409 11.58 -0.81 1.10
N SER A 410 11.55 -2.07 1.51
CA SER A 410 12.66 -3.01 1.30
C SER A 410 12.89 -3.34 -0.18
N GLY A 411 11.88 -3.17 -1.04
CA GLY A 411 11.97 -3.36 -2.49
C GLY A 411 12.94 -2.39 -3.19
N THR A 412 13.40 -1.34 -2.52
CA THR A 412 14.49 -0.50 -3.00
C THR A 412 15.78 -1.32 -3.18
N TYR A 413 16.00 -2.31 -2.34
CA TYR A 413 17.21 -3.13 -2.29
C TYR A 413 16.94 -4.60 -2.59
N ASP A 414 15.84 -5.18 -2.08
CA ASP A 414 15.55 -6.61 -2.18
C ASP A 414 14.64 -6.89 -3.40
N PRO A 415 15.14 -7.59 -4.43
CA PRO A 415 14.36 -7.86 -5.63
C PRO A 415 13.15 -8.78 -5.42
N ARG A 416 13.07 -9.50 -4.29
CA ARG A 416 11.92 -10.33 -3.91
C ARG A 416 10.71 -9.53 -3.45
N VAL A 417 10.89 -8.22 -3.26
CA VAL A 417 9.88 -7.35 -2.64
C VAL A 417 9.36 -6.35 -3.67
N GLY A 418 8.06 -6.38 -3.92
CA GLY A 418 7.46 -5.42 -4.85
C GLY A 418 5.96 -5.53 -4.97
N ALA A 419 5.37 -4.59 -5.71
CA ALA A 419 3.97 -4.61 -6.08
C ALA A 419 3.81 -4.98 -7.56
N GLY A 420 2.73 -5.66 -7.89
CA GLY A 420 2.42 -6.01 -9.28
C GLY A 420 3.39 -7.01 -9.91
N ASP A 421 4.13 -7.78 -9.12
CA ASP A 421 4.93 -8.93 -9.54
C ASP A 421 4.27 -10.23 -9.09
N LEU A 422 4.71 -11.36 -9.63
CA LEU A 422 4.17 -12.67 -9.28
C LEU A 422 5.15 -13.77 -9.72
N GLY A 423 5.48 -14.67 -8.80
CA GLY A 423 6.37 -15.81 -9.01
C GLY A 423 7.82 -15.55 -8.53
N ASP A 424 8.53 -16.64 -8.25
CA ASP A 424 9.91 -16.63 -7.74
C ASP A 424 10.95 -16.27 -8.80
N ASP A 425 10.70 -16.61 -10.07
CA ASP A 425 11.51 -16.22 -11.22
C ASP A 425 10.89 -14.98 -11.91
N LEU A 426 11.37 -13.81 -11.51
CA LEU A 426 10.88 -12.56 -12.05
C LEU A 426 11.20 -12.38 -13.54
N PHE A 427 12.30 -12.95 -14.05
CA PHE A 427 12.61 -12.92 -15.49
C PHE A 427 11.57 -13.72 -16.27
N ARG A 428 11.21 -14.91 -15.79
CA ARG A 428 10.15 -15.74 -16.37
C ARG A 428 8.80 -15.03 -16.30
N SER A 429 8.48 -14.46 -15.15
CA SER A 429 7.25 -13.70 -14.93
C SER A 429 7.12 -12.51 -15.89
N VAL A 430 8.16 -11.71 -16.03
CA VAL A 430 8.20 -10.55 -16.95
C VAL A 430 8.05 -11.00 -18.41
N ALA A 431 8.70 -12.10 -18.81
CA ALA A 431 8.55 -12.65 -20.16
C ALA A 431 7.11 -13.07 -20.46
N LEU A 432 6.43 -13.77 -19.53
CA LEU A 432 5.03 -14.17 -19.67
C LEU A 432 4.09 -12.97 -19.74
N GLN A 433 4.29 -11.99 -18.89
CA GLN A 433 3.49 -10.76 -18.88
C GLN A 433 3.70 -9.92 -20.14
N SER A 434 4.95 -9.81 -20.62
CA SER A 434 5.25 -9.14 -21.88
C SER A 434 4.58 -9.82 -23.07
N ALA A 435 4.55 -11.15 -23.10
CA ALA A 435 3.81 -11.91 -24.11
C ALA A 435 2.31 -11.62 -24.07
N ASN A 436 1.72 -11.55 -22.87
CA ASN A 436 0.31 -11.17 -22.70
C ASN A 436 0.02 -9.75 -23.20
N LEU A 437 0.90 -8.77 -22.88
CA LEU A 437 0.73 -7.40 -23.39
C LEU A 437 0.79 -7.34 -24.92
N LYS A 438 1.72 -8.04 -25.56
CA LYS A 438 1.82 -8.15 -27.02
C LYS A 438 0.55 -8.78 -27.60
N TYR A 439 0.03 -9.82 -26.97
CA TYR A 439 -1.22 -10.47 -27.38
C TYR A 439 -2.42 -9.53 -27.26
N VAL A 440 -2.53 -8.76 -26.16
CA VAL A 440 -3.58 -7.75 -25.98
C VAL A 440 -3.44 -6.64 -27.01
N ALA A 441 -2.23 -6.21 -27.30
CA ALA A 441 -1.98 -5.19 -28.31
C ALA A 441 -2.42 -5.65 -29.72
N GLU A 442 -2.17 -6.90 -30.08
CA GLU A 442 -2.52 -7.47 -31.38
C GLU A 442 -4.03 -7.64 -31.56
N HIS A 443 -4.76 -8.01 -30.52
CA HIS A 443 -6.17 -8.41 -30.61
C HIS A 443 -7.15 -7.37 -30.04
N GLY A 444 -6.66 -6.46 -29.20
CA GLY A 444 -7.50 -5.56 -28.39
C GLY A 444 -8.36 -4.61 -29.24
N ASP A 445 -7.88 -4.16 -30.38
CA ASP A 445 -8.67 -3.32 -31.29
C ASP A 445 -9.93 -4.03 -31.77
N GLY A 446 -9.82 -5.31 -32.14
CA GLY A 446 -10.96 -6.13 -32.53
C GLY A 446 -11.95 -6.37 -31.39
N TRP A 447 -11.47 -6.60 -30.16
CA TRP A 447 -12.35 -6.82 -29.01
C TRP A 447 -13.15 -5.58 -28.61
N LEU A 448 -12.56 -4.39 -28.82
CA LEU A 448 -13.14 -3.10 -28.43
C LEU A 448 -13.94 -2.44 -29.56
N SER A 449 -13.90 -3.00 -30.76
CA SER A 449 -14.65 -2.48 -31.93
C SER A 449 -16.15 -2.42 -31.64
N GLY A 450 -16.77 -1.27 -31.92
CA GLY A 450 -18.19 -1.03 -31.64
C GLY A 450 -18.54 -0.74 -30.17
N ARG A 451 -17.56 -0.80 -29.25
CA ARG A 451 -17.76 -0.56 -27.81
C ARG A 451 -17.07 0.71 -27.28
N ASP A 452 -16.21 1.31 -28.09
CA ASP A 452 -15.40 2.50 -27.77
C ASP A 452 -15.39 3.42 -29.01
N GLY A 453 -16.51 4.10 -29.23
CA GLY A 453 -16.74 4.88 -30.45
C GLY A 453 -15.88 6.13 -30.57
N ASP A 454 -15.47 6.72 -29.48
CA ASP A 454 -14.61 7.91 -29.39
C ASP A 454 -13.11 7.59 -29.20
N TYR A 455 -12.74 6.33 -29.21
CA TYR A 455 -11.36 5.82 -28.98
C TYR A 455 -10.74 6.19 -27.63
N LYS A 456 -11.48 6.79 -26.73
CA LYS A 456 -10.96 7.25 -25.44
C LYS A 456 -10.44 6.09 -24.58
N PHE A 457 -11.21 5.01 -24.50
CA PHE A 457 -10.79 3.84 -23.71
C PHE A 457 -9.54 3.18 -24.29
N ARG A 458 -9.44 3.07 -25.63
CA ARG A 458 -8.25 2.54 -26.31
C ARG A 458 -7.02 3.43 -26.11
N GLU A 459 -7.20 4.77 -26.12
CA GLU A 459 -6.12 5.72 -25.83
C GLU A 459 -5.58 5.53 -24.42
N GLU A 460 -6.49 5.45 -23.46
CA GLU A 460 -6.13 5.17 -22.08
C GLU A 460 -5.46 3.80 -21.93
N LEU A 461 -6.00 2.75 -22.59
CA LEU A 461 -5.43 1.40 -22.58
C LEU A 461 -4.00 1.38 -23.14
N LEU A 462 -3.72 2.10 -24.21
CA LEU A 462 -2.40 2.19 -24.80
C LEU A 462 -1.40 2.85 -23.83
N THR A 463 -1.81 3.92 -23.16
CA THR A 463 -1.02 4.58 -22.13
C THR A 463 -0.69 3.60 -20.99
N GLU A 464 -1.71 2.87 -20.54
CA GLU A 464 -1.59 1.86 -19.51
C GLU A 464 -0.63 0.70 -19.90
N MET A 465 -0.64 0.28 -21.18
CA MET A 465 0.32 -0.71 -21.69
C MET A 465 1.76 -0.22 -21.60
N VAL A 466 2.01 1.03 -21.99
CA VAL A 466 3.36 1.64 -21.90
C VAL A 466 3.81 1.72 -20.44
N LEU A 467 2.92 2.13 -19.54
CA LEU A 467 3.20 2.18 -18.10
C LEU A 467 3.45 0.77 -17.54
N ARG A 468 2.74 -0.25 -18.04
CA ARG A 468 3.01 -1.64 -17.63
C ARG A 468 4.38 -2.12 -18.10
N VAL A 469 4.79 -1.83 -19.33
CA VAL A 469 6.16 -2.12 -19.81
C VAL A 469 7.21 -1.44 -18.92
N ASN A 470 6.97 -0.17 -18.55
CA ASN A 470 7.83 0.53 -17.60
C ASN A 470 7.92 -0.20 -16.26
N SER A 471 6.78 -0.64 -15.70
CA SER A 471 6.75 -1.39 -14.45
C SER A 471 7.55 -2.70 -14.56
N LEU A 472 7.39 -3.45 -15.66
CA LEU A 472 8.14 -4.69 -15.89
C LEU A 472 9.65 -4.45 -15.97
N ALA A 473 10.09 -3.40 -16.66
CA ALA A 473 11.50 -3.03 -16.74
C ALA A 473 12.05 -2.65 -15.35
N LEU A 474 11.31 -1.86 -14.58
CA LEU A 474 11.70 -1.49 -13.22
C LEU A 474 11.77 -2.70 -12.28
N GLN A 475 10.89 -3.71 -12.46
CA GLN A 475 10.95 -4.97 -11.72
C GLN A 475 12.28 -5.70 -11.99
N LEU A 476 12.70 -5.81 -13.25
CA LEU A 476 14.01 -6.38 -13.59
C LEU A 476 15.15 -5.57 -12.99
N MET A 477 15.06 -4.24 -13.03
CA MET A 477 16.10 -3.36 -12.52
C MET A 477 16.28 -3.44 -10.99
N ARG A 478 15.35 -4.04 -10.25
CA ARG A 478 15.54 -4.30 -8.81
C ARG A 478 16.73 -5.23 -8.53
N TYR A 479 17.07 -6.11 -9.48
CA TYR A 479 18.26 -6.96 -9.34
C TYR A 479 19.58 -6.19 -9.45
N ILE A 480 19.62 -5.04 -10.17
CA ILE A 480 20.83 -4.24 -10.36
C ILE A 480 21.12 -3.48 -9.05
N GLY A 481 22.28 -3.75 -8.45
CA GLY A 481 22.60 -3.27 -7.11
C GLY A 481 21.69 -3.86 -6.02
N GLY A 482 21.04 -4.99 -6.31
CA GLY A 482 20.11 -5.67 -5.42
C GLY A 482 20.82 -6.44 -4.30
N VAL A 483 20.17 -6.50 -3.14
CA VAL A 483 20.63 -7.22 -1.95
C VAL A 483 19.44 -7.98 -1.36
N TYR A 484 19.58 -9.29 -1.22
CA TYR A 484 18.63 -10.11 -0.46
C TYR A 484 18.75 -9.80 1.03
N MET A 485 17.69 -9.31 1.63
CA MET A 485 17.65 -8.89 3.04
C MET A 485 16.87 -9.91 3.87
N ASN A 486 17.51 -10.50 4.87
CA ASN A 486 16.87 -11.48 5.74
C ASN A 486 16.89 -10.97 7.18
N PRO A 487 15.75 -10.98 7.89
CA PRO A 487 15.76 -10.73 9.33
C PRO A 487 16.49 -11.88 10.02
N VAL A 488 17.53 -11.56 10.75
CA VAL A 488 18.37 -12.54 11.46
C VAL A 488 18.49 -12.19 12.95
N TYR A 489 18.71 -13.21 13.76
CA TYR A 489 19.03 -13.11 15.17
C TYR A 489 20.36 -13.83 15.43
N GLU A 490 20.94 -13.60 16.58
CA GLU A 490 22.13 -14.34 17.02
C GLU A 490 21.87 -15.86 16.92
N GLY A 491 22.78 -16.58 16.28
CA GLY A 491 22.64 -18.01 16.02
C GLY A 491 21.93 -18.38 14.71
N THR A 492 21.43 -17.40 13.93
CA THR A 492 20.91 -17.66 12.58
C THR A 492 22.04 -18.01 11.62
N ALA A 493 21.93 -19.13 10.90
CA ALA A 493 23.00 -19.63 10.04
C ALA A 493 23.21 -18.80 8.75
N ARG A 494 22.17 -18.10 8.27
CA ARG A 494 22.24 -17.29 7.04
C ARG A 494 22.64 -15.85 7.34
N PRO A 495 23.32 -15.16 6.40
CA PRO A 495 23.65 -13.74 6.55
C PRO A 495 22.40 -12.85 6.47
N ALA A 496 22.45 -11.69 7.15
CA ALA A 496 21.40 -10.67 7.09
C ALA A 496 21.24 -10.09 5.68
N CYS A 497 22.36 -9.94 4.97
CA CYS A 497 22.39 -9.33 3.64
C CYS A 497 23.27 -10.17 2.72
N THR A 498 22.78 -10.47 1.51
CA THR A 498 23.53 -11.16 0.46
C THR A 498 23.30 -10.44 -0.86
N ALA A 499 24.38 -10.03 -1.54
CA ALA A 499 24.25 -9.38 -2.83
C ALA A 499 23.63 -10.31 -3.87
N VAL A 500 22.86 -9.77 -4.80
CA VAL A 500 22.44 -10.49 -6.00
C VAL A 500 23.68 -10.88 -6.80
N PRO A 501 23.79 -12.14 -7.28
CA PRO A 501 24.95 -12.58 -8.06
C PRO A 501 25.20 -11.71 -9.29
N ARG A 502 26.47 -11.46 -9.63
CA ARG A 502 26.89 -10.61 -10.76
C ARG A 502 26.16 -10.93 -12.05
N GLU A 503 26.11 -12.20 -12.43
CA GLU A 503 25.52 -12.62 -13.70
C GLU A 503 23.99 -12.40 -13.73
N VAL A 504 23.32 -12.47 -12.59
CA VAL A 504 21.90 -12.14 -12.48
C VAL A 504 21.68 -10.64 -12.68
N GLN A 505 22.54 -9.81 -12.10
CA GLN A 505 22.50 -8.35 -12.29
C GLN A 505 22.75 -7.95 -13.76
N ARG A 506 23.74 -8.57 -14.40
CA ARG A 506 24.03 -8.38 -15.85
C ARG A 506 22.86 -8.83 -16.73
N ARG A 507 22.25 -9.97 -16.40
CA ARG A 507 21.05 -10.43 -17.08
C ARG A 507 19.92 -9.43 -16.95
N ALA A 508 19.69 -8.90 -15.76
CA ALA A 508 18.65 -7.90 -15.48
C ALA A 508 18.85 -6.63 -16.33
N LEU A 509 20.07 -6.13 -16.43
CA LEU A 509 20.39 -4.99 -17.28
C LEU A 509 20.06 -5.27 -18.76
N ARG A 510 20.52 -6.40 -19.29
CA ARG A 510 20.28 -6.78 -20.70
C ARG A 510 18.78 -6.94 -21.00
N GLU A 511 18.04 -7.62 -20.16
CA GLU A 511 16.60 -7.86 -20.37
C GLU A 511 15.78 -6.58 -20.19
N ALA A 512 16.12 -5.70 -19.24
CA ALA A 512 15.47 -4.40 -19.08
C ALA A 512 15.69 -3.50 -20.31
N LEU A 513 16.91 -3.45 -20.84
CA LEU A 513 17.21 -2.71 -22.06
C LEU A 513 16.49 -3.31 -23.28
N ALA A 514 16.48 -4.63 -23.42
CA ALA A 514 15.80 -5.30 -24.52
C ALA A 514 14.28 -5.03 -24.49
N LEU A 515 13.66 -5.11 -23.32
CA LEU A 515 12.24 -4.86 -23.13
C LEU A 515 11.84 -3.44 -23.52
N THR A 516 12.69 -2.46 -23.21
CA THR A 516 12.42 -1.02 -23.46
C THR A 516 12.88 -0.54 -24.83
N ALA A 517 13.74 -1.27 -25.51
CA ALA A 517 14.13 -1.01 -26.89
C ALA A 517 13.13 -1.58 -27.92
N ASP A 518 12.45 -2.68 -27.62
CA ASP A 518 11.46 -3.33 -28.49
C ASP A 518 10.03 -2.85 -28.20
N LEU A 519 9.72 -1.61 -28.56
CA LEU A 519 8.37 -1.02 -28.41
C LEU A 519 7.59 -0.92 -29.74
N GLY A 520 8.20 -1.36 -30.86
CA GLY A 520 7.58 -1.29 -32.19
C GLY A 520 6.27 -2.07 -32.32
N TRP A 521 6.03 -3.04 -31.45
CA TRP A 521 4.77 -3.78 -31.39
C TRP A 521 3.60 -2.87 -30.91
N ILE A 522 3.85 -1.82 -30.13
CA ILE A 522 2.86 -0.83 -29.74
C ILE A 522 2.46 0.03 -30.95
N ASP A 523 3.42 0.37 -31.81
CA ASP A 523 3.20 1.24 -32.97
C ASP A 523 2.43 0.58 -34.12
N ARG A 524 2.46 -0.74 -34.21
CA ARG A 524 1.85 -1.49 -35.31
C ARG A 524 0.33 -1.63 -35.22
N GLN A 525 -0.25 -1.22 -34.10
CA GLN A 525 -1.66 -1.43 -33.83
C GLN A 525 -2.57 -0.42 -34.56
N GLY A 526 -3.73 -0.89 -35.03
CA GLY A 526 -4.74 -0.05 -35.67
C GLY A 526 -5.20 1.11 -34.78
N VAL A 527 -5.30 0.86 -33.48
CA VAL A 527 -5.61 1.85 -32.44
C VAL A 527 -4.69 3.06 -32.51
N SER A 528 -3.41 2.82 -32.75
CA SER A 528 -2.37 3.87 -32.72
C SER A 528 -2.56 4.94 -33.80
N LYS A 529 -3.28 4.65 -34.88
CA LYS A 529 -3.57 5.64 -35.95
C LYS A 529 -4.55 6.72 -35.50
N ASN A 530 -5.37 6.40 -34.50
CA ASN A 530 -6.44 7.27 -34.01
C ASN A 530 -6.13 7.89 -32.63
N VAL A 531 -4.92 7.65 -32.08
CA VAL A 531 -4.51 8.10 -30.75
C VAL A 531 -3.40 9.14 -30.86
N TYR A 532 -3.59 10.27 -30.20
CA TYR A 532 -2.76 11.47 -30.37
C TYR A 532 -1.37 11.42 -29.73
N ASN A 533 -1.20 10.71 -28.58
CA ASN A 533 -0.04 10.92 -27.68
C ASN A 533 0.93 9.73 -27.54
N ARG A 534 0.89 8.72 -28.40
CA ARG A 534 1.64 7.48 -28.21
C ARG A 534 3.19 7.64 -28.22
N VAL A 535 3.72 8.48 -29.11
CA VAL A 535 5.18 8.66 -29.26
C VAL A 535 5.76 9.24 -27.97
N GLN A 536 5.06 10.19 -27.39
CA GLN A 536 5.50 10.83 -26.14
C GLN A 536 5.52 9.84 -24.96
N ALA A 537 4.57 8.90 -24.88
CA ALA A 537 4.52 7.91 -23.80
C ALA A 537 5.73 6.95 -23.84
N CYS A 538 6.10 6.46 -25.03
CA CYS A 538 7.26 5.60 -25.20
C CYS A 538 8.58 6.34 -24.89
N GLU A 539 8.72 7.59 -25.36
CA GLU A 539 9.87 8.43 -25.06
C GLU A 539 10.00 8.74 -23.57
N TYR A 540 8.88 9.03 -22.90
CA TYR A 540 8.83 9.24 -21.45
C TYR A 540 9.32 7.99 -20.70
N LEU A 541 8.81 6.81 -21.05
CA LEU A 541 9.26 5.53 -20.51
C LEU A 541 10.78 5.37 -20.66
N GLN A 542 11.30 5.57 -21.86
CA GLN A 542 12.73 5.38 -22.14
C GLN A 542 13.61 6.37 -21.37
N ARG A 543 13.19 7.62 -21.24
CA ARG A 543 13.87 8.61 -20.38
C ARG A 543 13.87 8.19 -18.91
N ARG A 544 12.72 7.71 -18.41
CA ARG A 544 12.61 7.23 -17.03
C ARG A 544 13.52 6.05 -16.77
N ILE A 545 13.56 5.06 -17.65
CA ILE A 545 14.46 3.90 -17.55
C ILE A 545 15.92 4.32 -17.56
N ALA A 546 16.32 5.20 -18.49
CA ALA A 546 17.68 5.71 -18.57
C ALA A 546 18.11 6.40 -17.26
N ARG A 547 17.24 7.23 -16.69
CA ARG A 547 17.48 7.89 -15.41
C ARG A 547 17.61 6.88 -14.26
N THR A 548 16.67 5.94 -14.16
CA THR A 548 16.68 4.95 -13.08
C THR A 548 17.91 4.04 -13.14
N LEU A 549 18.42 3.71 -14.35
CA LEU A 549 19.67 2.97 -14.48
C LEU A 549 20.85 3.72 -13.86
N LEU A 550 20.92 5.05 -14.03
CA LEU A 550 21.99 5.85 -13.41
C LEU A 550 21.80 5.97 -11.89
N GLU A 551 20.56 6.04 -11.41
CA GLU A 551 20.26 6.02 -9.97
C GLU A 551 20.74 4.72 -9.29
N LYS A 552 20.85 3.61 -10.06
CA LYS A 552 21.39 2.34 -9.56
C LYS A 552 22.88 2.37 -9.23
N LEU A 553 23.64 3.35 -9.68
CA LEU A 553 25.07 3.48 -9.35
C LEU A 553 25.30 3.52 -7.83
N GLY A 554 24.43 4.23 -7.07
CA GLY A 554 24.54 4.28 -5.62
C GLY A 554 24.19 2.96 -4.92
N THR A 555 23.27 2.16 -5.46
CA THR A 555 22.92 0.84 -4.88
C THR A 555 23.95 -0.24 -5.24
N LEU A 556 24.67 -0.09 -6.36
CA LEU A 556 25.75 -1.00 -6.74
C LEU A 556 26.90 -0.99 -5.72
N ASP A 557 27.26 0.16 -5.17
CA ASP A 557 28.31 0.26 -4.15
C ASP A 557 27.93 -0.50 -2.88
N LEU A 558 26.66 -0.38 -2.45
CA LEU A 558 26.14 -1.14 -1.32
C LEU A 558 26.20 -2.66 -1.60
N ALA A 559 25.70 -3.10 -2.76
CA ALA A 559 25.69 -4.51 -3.12
C ALA A 559 27.12 -5.06 -3.27
N ALA A 560 28.04 -4.29 -3.84
CA ALA A 560 29.45 -4.65 -3.98
C ALA A 560 30.12 -4.92 -2.62
N SER A 561 29.75 -4.16 -1.58
CA SER A 561 30.27 -4.38 -0.22
C SER A 561 29.80 -5.69 0.43
N LYS A 562 28.86 -6.42 -0.18
CA LYS A 562 28.24 -7.65 0.30
C LYS A 562 28.51 -8.86 -0.62
N ALA A 563 29.44 -8.73 -1.55
CA ALA A 563 29.72 -9.78 -2.54
C ALA A 563 31.24 -10.03 -2.64
N ASP A 564 31.63 -11.29 -2.78
CA ASP A 564 33.03 -11.67 -3.09
C ASP A 564 33.35 -11.39 -4.55
N ASP A 565 32.37 -11.51 -5.46
CA ASP A 565 32.44 -11.22 -6.88
C ASP A 565 31.42 -10.14 -7.27
N PRO A 566 31.71 -8.84 -6.99
CA PRO A 566 30.75 -7.77 -7.12
C PRO A 566 30.48 -7.37 -8.58
N TYR A 567 29.23 -6.98 -8.85
CA TYR A 567 28.88 -6.19 -10.03
C TYR A 567 29.03 -4.73 -9.66
N THR A 568 30.05 -4.07 -10.23
CA THR A 568 30.40 -2.69 -9.88
C THR A 568 29.81 -1.69 -10.89
N ALA A 569 29.82 -0.40 -10.54
CA ALA A 569 29.44 0.68 -11.44
C ALA A 569 30.26 0.69 -12.73
N ASP A 570 31.58 0.40 -12.63
CA ASP A 570 32.47 0.28 -13.79
C ASP A 570 32.09 -0.88 -14.72
N LEU A 571 31.73 -2.04 -14.17
CA LEU A 571 31.25 -3.18 -14.96
C LEU A 571 29.90 -2.87 -15.62
N MET A 572 28.98 -2.20 -14.91
CA MET A 572 27.72 -1.78 -15.51
C MET A 572 27.93 -0.78 -16.65
N ALA A 573 28.85 0.17 -16.48
CA ALA A 573 29.20 1.12 -17.55
C ALA A 573 29.78 0.40 -18.77
N LYS A 574 30.68 -0.58 -18.57
CA LYS A 574 31.22 -1.42 -19.65
C LYS A 574 30.12 -2.21 -20.37
N ASP A 575 29.18 -2.79 -19.62
CA ASP A 575 28.06 -3.55 -20.21
C ASP A 575 27.12 -2.61 -21.00
N LEU A 576 26.89 -1.38 -20.54
CA LEU A 576 26.14 -0.37 -21.29
C LEU A 576 26.86 0.02 -22.60
N VAL A 577 28.16 0.27 -22.55
CA VAL A 577 28.97 0.55 -23.76
C VAL A 577 28.91 -0.64 -24.72
N ALA A 578 29.07 -1.87 -24.23
CA ALA A 578 28.97 -3.06 -25.05
C ALA A 578 27.60 -3.20 -25.74
N TRP A 579 26.51 -2.84 -25.04
CA TRP A 579 25.17 -2.83 -25.63
C TRP A 579 25.04 -1.81 -26.77
N PHE A 580 25.64 -0.61 -26.64
CA PHE A 580 25.70 0.39 -27.73
C PHE A 580 26.48 -0.14 -28.92
N GLU A 581 27.67 -0.72 -28.69
CA GLU A 581 28.57 -1.24 -29.75
C GLU A 581 27.93 -2.41 -30.49
N GLU A 582 27.26 -3.34 -29.78
CA GLU A 582 26.56 -4.47 -30.41
C GLU A 582 25.52 -3.97 -31.42
N ARG A 583 24.74 -2.97 -31.07
CA ARG A 583 23.73 -2.35 -31.96
C ARG A 583 24.35 -1.67 -33.17
N LEU A 584 25.49 -1.04 -33.00
CA LEU A 584 26.21 -0.42 -34.12
C LEU A 584 26.86 -1.46 -35.05
N ARG A 585 27.33 -2.58 -34.49
CA ARG A 585 27.98 -3.66 -35.27
C ARG A 585 26.98 -4.52 -36.02
N SER A 586 25.73 -4.64 -35.54
CA SER A 586 24.70 -5.46 -36.16
C SER A 586 24.35 -5.03 -37.59
N ARG A 587 24.67 -3.79 -37.97
CA ARG A 587 24.31 -3.16 -39.26
C ARG A 587 22.81 -3.15 -39.57
N GLU A 588 21.96 -3.55 -38.62
CA GLU A 588 20.52 -3.45 -38.74
C GLU A 588 20.11 -1.98 -38.59
N PRO A 589 19.08 -1.52 -39.33
CA PRO A 589 18.54 -0.18 -39.13
C PRO A 589 18.06 -0.01 -37.69
N LEU A 590 18.57 1.02 -37.01
CA LEU A 590 18.08 1.37 -35.68
C LEU A 590 16.64 1.87 -35.77
N THR A 591 15.75 1.24 -35.02
CA THR A 591 14.38 1.75 -34.85
C THR A 591 14.39 3.07 -34.09
N ASP A 592 13.35 3.87 -34.23
CA ASP A 592 13.21 5.12 -33.48
C ASP A 592 13.26 4.88 -31.96
N HIS A 593 12.67 3.80 -31.48
CA HIS A 593 12.71 3.42 -30.07
C HIS A 593 14.13 3.12 -29.57
N VAL A 594 14.92 2.39 -30.34
CA VAL A 594 16.33 2.14 -29.97
C VAL A 594 17.12 3.45 -29.95
N ARG A 595 16.94 4.33 -30.97
CA ARG A 595 17.61 5.64 -31.00
C ARG A 595 17.22 6.52 -29.80
N ASN A 596 15.93 6.57 -29.48
CA ASN A 596 15.42 7.35 -28.34
C ASN A 596 15.95 6.85 -27.01
N LEU A 597 16.05 5.51 -26.82
CA LEU A 597 16.64 4.92 -25.61
C LEU A 597 18.14 5.26 -25.52
N GLN A 598 18.90 5.12 -26.63
CA GLN A 598 20.30 5.48 -26.68
C GLN A 598 20.53 6.97 -26.36
N GLN A 599 19.75 7.87 -26.97
CA GLN A 599 19.82 9.30 -26.69
C GLN A 599 19.47 9.62 -25.22
N SER A 600 18.47 8.93 -24.66
CA SER A 600 18.08 9.12 -23.28
C SER A 600 19.18 8.68 -22.32
N LEU A 601 19.82 7.54 -22.56
CA LEU A 601 20.97 7.08 -21.79
C LEU A 601 22.14 8.07 -21.87
N LEU A 602 22.52 8.51 -23.06
CA LEU A 602 23.59 9.50 -23.26
C LEU A 602 23.29 10.82 -22.56
N LYS A 603 22.10 11.38 -22.75
CA LYS A 603 21.69 12.64 -22.10
C LYS A 603 21.72 12.52 -20.57
N SER A 604 21.22 11.41 -20.02
CA SER A 604 21.23 11.17 -18.59
C SER A 604 22.66 11.02 -18.05
N THR A 605 23.54 10.34 -18.77
CA THR A 605 24.95 10.18 -18.38
C THR A 605 25.69 11.52 -18.39
N VAL A 606 25.51 12.34 -19.46
CA VAL A 606 26.10 13.69 -19.54
C VAL A 606 25.57 14.58 -18.41
N ALA A 607 24.28 14.53 -18.11
CA ALA A 607 23.69 15.29 -17.02
C ALA A 607 24.27 14.86 -15.65
N ALA A 608 24.43 13.57 -15.41
CA ALA A 608 25.06 13.06 -14.18
C ALA A 608 26.54 13.47 -14.07
N ALA A 609 27.30 13.48 -15.17
CA ALA A 609 28.71 13.88 -15.20
C ALA A 609 28.92 15.39 -14.99
N ASN A 610 27.95 16.23 -15.37
CA ASN A 610 28.02 17.68 -15.23
C ASN A 610 27.49 18.24 -13.91
N VAL A 611 26.96 17.40 -13.02
CA VAL A 611 26.59 17.82 -11.67
C VAL A 611 27.85 18.04 -10.86
N LYS A 612 28.39 19.28 -10.87
CA LYS A 612 29.39 19.71 -9.90
C LYS A 612 28.79 19.59 -8.50
N ASP A 613 29.61 19.05 -7.59
CA ASP A 613 29.28 18.88 -6.16
C ASP A 613 28.49 20.07 -5.59
N LYS A 614 27.19 19.92 -5.47
CA LYS A 614 26.40 20.70 -4.53
C LYS A 614 26.20 19.84 -3.30
N PRO A 615 26.53 20.34 -2.10
CA PRO A 615 26.27 19.59 -0.88
C PRO A 615 24.78 19.26 -0.80
N SER A 616 24.48 18.02 -0.53
CA SER A 616 23.12 17.49 -0.39
C SER A 616 22.45 18.11 0.83
N SER A 617 21.74 19.21 0.63
CA SER A 617 20.73 19.66 1.57
C SER A 617 19.37 19.41 0.94
N GLY A 618 18.71 18.34 1.39
CA GLY A 618 17.32 18.05 1.08
C GLY A 618 17.07 17.58 -0.36
N SER A 619 16.40 16.49 -0.52
CA SER A 619 15.95 15.89 -1.78
C SER A 619 15.10 16.84 -2.62
N GLY A 620 15.76 17.73 -3.35
CA GLY A 620 15.19 18.60 -4.38
C GLY A 620 15.90 18.31 -5.69
N SER A 621 15.26 17.58 -6.57
CA SER A 621 15.77 17.16 -7.86
C SER A 621 16.21 18.35 -8.70
N ALA A 622 17.52 18.46 -8.97
CA ALA A 622 18.10 19.41 -9.94
C ALA A 622 17.66 19.14 -11.41
N PHE A 623 16.85 18.11 -11.64
CA PHE A 623 16.33 17.69 -12.95
C PHE A 623 14.99 18.30 -13.34
N ALA A 624 14.32 19.04 -12.45
CA ALA A 624 13.04 19.71 -12.74
C ALA A 624 13.13 20.86 -13.75
N LEU A 625 14.33 21.27 -14.14
CA LEU A 625 14.53 22.41 -15.07
C LEU A 625 14.31 22.06 -16.55
N PHE A 626 14.13 20.80 -16.93
CA PHE A 626 13.96 20.38 -18.32
C PHE A 626 12.59 19.77 -18.67
N ASP A 627 11.69 19.61 -17.70
CA ASP A 627 10.32 19.09 -17.93
C ASP A 627 9.28 20.21 -18.18
N GLY A 628 9.68 21.24 -18.90
CA GLY A 628 8.77 22.29 -19.35
C GLY A 628 7.97 21.89 -20.59
N ALA A 629 7.13 20.86 -20.52
CA ALA A 629 6.06 20.64 -21.49
C ALA A 629 5.05 19.61 -20.93
N GLY A 630 3.89 20.10 -20.59
CA GLY A 630 2.65 19.32 -20.49
C GLY A 630 2.66 18.29 -19.36
N SER A 631 2.01 18.63 -18.27
CA SER A 631 1.63 17.67 -17.25
C SER A 631 0.75 16.58 -17.85
N LEU A 632 1.35 15.45 -18.23
CA LEU A 632 0.72 14.22 -17.87
C LEU A 632 0.79 14.24 -16.34
N SER A 633 -0.36 14.40 -15.69
CA SER A 633 -0.52 14.19 -14.26
C SER A 633 0.37 13.01 -13.92
N ASP A 634 1.18 13.11 -12.87
CA ASP A 634 1.78 11.94 -12.25
C ASP A 634 0.68 10.90 -12.21
N GLY A 635 0.65 10.05 -13.25
CA GLY A 635 -0.25 8.94 -13.30
C GLY A 635 0.16 8.13 -12.12
N GLY A 636 -0.58 8.30 -11.03
CA GLY A 636 -0.42 7.48 -9.85
C GLY A 636 -0.22 6.08 -10.38
N ASP A 637 0.83 5.41 -9.94
CA ASP A 637 1.24 4.11 -10.46
C ASP A 637 -0.02 3.33 -10.82
N LEU A 638 -0.08 2.84 -12.06
CA LEU A 638 -1.17 1.99 -12.56
C LEU A 638 -1.44 0.80 -11.68
N PHE A 639 -0.46 0.48 -10.95
CA PHE A 639 -0.43 -0.26 -9.71
C PHE A 639 0.07 0.77 -8.70
N PRO A 640 -0.82 1.52 -8.05
CA PRO A 640 -0.40 2.45 -7.03
C PRO A 640 0.52 1.67 -6.13
N ALA A 641 1.66 2.27 -5.83
CA ALA A 641 2.51 1.76 -4.76
C ALA A 641 1.54 1.49 -3.62
N ALA A 642 1.18 0.22 -3.46
CA ALA A 642 0.08 -0.16 -2.61
C ALA A 642 0.36 0.52 -1.30
N ASP A 643 -0.60 1.27 -0.83
CA ASP A 643 -0.57 1.89 0.46
C ASP A 643 0.26 1.08 1.43
N ALA A 644 1.47 1.52 1.70
CA ALA A 644 2.11 1.20 2.96
C ALA A 644 1.23 1.88 3.99
N GLY A 645 0.14 1.22 4.43
CA GLY A 645 -0.75 1.61 5.50
C GLY A 645 -0.87 3.11 5.81
N THR A 646 -0.71 3.96 4.81
CA THR A 646 -0.79 5.38 4.97
C THR A 646 -2.26 5.76 5.01
N LEU A 647 -2.67 6.21 6.17
CA LEU A 647 -3.72 7.22 6.26
C LEU A 647 -3.51 8.20 5.10
N PRO A 648 -4.58 8.69 4.43
CA PRO A 648 -4.47 9.56 3.27
C PRO A 648 -3.49 10.69 3.58
N ASP A 649 -2.41 10.77 2.81
CA ASP A 649 -1.32 11.76 2.82
C ASP A 649 -1.16 12.54 4.15
N MET A 650 -0.75 11.84 5.19
CA MET A 650 -0.17 12.51 6.36
C MET A 650 1.31 12.75 6.03
N PRO A 651 1.82 13.96 6.22
CA PRO A 651 3.24 14.27 6.01
C PRO A 651 4.13 13.25 6.70
N ALA A 652 5.27 12.92 6.09
CA ALA A 652 6.21 11.89 6.57
C ALA A 652 6.66 12.06 8.03
N GLU A 653 6.48 13.24 8.60
CA GLU A 653 6.77 13.59 10.01
C GLU A 653 5.69 13.12 11.00
N ARG A 654 4.53 12.64 10.52
CA ARG A 654 3.45 12.10 11.37
C ARG A 654 3.36 10.57 11.34
N ARG A 655 4.47 9.90 11.21
CA ARG A 655 4.53 8.46 11.44
C ARG A 655 4.23 8.17 12.90
N ALA A 656 3.63 7.02 13.16
CA ALA A 656 3.18 6.35 14.39
C ALA A 656 3.50 6.97 15.78
N ASP A 657 4.50 7.83 15.89
CA ASP A 657 4.92 8.49 17.13
C ASP A 657 4.08 9.73 17.46
N ASP A 658 3.36 10.31 16.48
CA ASP A 658 2.52 11.51 16.68
C ASP A 658 1.09 11.21 17.14
N PHE A 659 0.67 9.95 17.15
CA PHE A 659 -0.51 9.52 17.88
C PHE A 659 -0.16 9.22 19.35
N THR A 660 0.43 10.20 20.02
CA THR A 660 0.39 10.22 21.49
C THR A 660 -1.05 10.56 21.85
N PRO A 661 -1.81 9.68 22.50
CA PRO A 661 -3.14 10.02 22.94
C PRO A 661 -3.05 11.16 23.94
N LEU A 662 -4.12 11.88 24.10
CA LEU A 662 -4.40 12.60 25.33
C LEU A 662 -4.12 11.61 26.46
N GLY A 663 -3.03 11.82 27.19
CA GLY A 663 -2.53 10.88 28.18
C GLY A 663 -3.62 10.49 29.16
N ALA A 664 -3.63 9.22 29.58
CA ALA A 664 -4.57 8.70 30.57
C ALA A 664 -4.53 9.40 31.95
N GLY A 665 -3.75 10.49 32.07
CA GLY A 665 -3.62 11.34 33.24
C GLY A 665 -4.37 12.66 33.18
N GLU A 666 -5.04 13.01 32.06
CA GLU A 666 -5.68 14.32 31.91
C GLU A 666 -7.19 14.33 32.05
N VAL A 667 -7.79 13.23 32.47
CA VAL A 667 -9.19 13.17 32.87
C VAL A 667 -9.25 12.79 34.35
N GLN A 668 -8.91 13.72 35.19
CA GLN A 668 -9.39 13.79 36.57
C GLN A 668 -10.35 14.97 36.71
#